data_c2ebf66948ca1c05b63952f3287a3a2f
#
_entry.id   c2ebf66948ca1c05b63952f3287a3a2f
#
_cell.length_a   1.000
_cell.length_b   1.000
_cell.length_c   1.000
_cell.angle_alpha   90.00
_cell.angle_beta   90.00
_cell.angle_gamma   90.00
#
_symmetry.space_group_name_H-M   'P 1'
#
loop_
_entity.id
_entity.type
_entity.pdbx_description
1 polymer ?
#
loop_
_entity_poly.entity_id
_entity_poly.type
_entity_poly.pdbx_seq_one_letter_code
_entity_poly.pdbx_strand_id
1 'polypeptide(L)'
;MHKHIRKAAVLGSGVMGSGIAAHLANIGIPVLLLDIVPNDLTKEEEKRGLTKDSPEVRSRLSRQAMKKLLKQKPAPLTSAKNTSYITPGNLEDDAEKLKEADWIIEVVVENLEVKKKIFALVDEHRKTGSIVSSNTSGISVQEMAEGRSDDFKAHFLGTHFFNPARYLKLLEIIPIKETDPDIFKFMTAFGENVLGKGVVTAKDTPNFIANRIGTYGLLVTVQEMLKGGYQVGEVDSITGPLIGRPKSATFRTLDVVGLDTFAHVARNVYDKADGDEKEVFRLPSFMNDMLEKGWIGSKAGQGFYKKEGKTIYELDPVTLTYGERTKMKSPALDAAKQAKGTKAKMKALIYSDDRAGRLLWNITSQTLLYSAELLGEIADDIHAIDQAMKWGFGWELGPFEMWDAIGLKQSAEKLEQLGADMPGWIKEMLDKGNETFYIKENGTVFYYDRGEYRAVKENKKRIHLQALKETKGVIAKNSGASLIDLGDDVALLEFHSKSNAIGLDIIQMIHKGLEETERNYKGLVIGNQGKNFCVGANLAMILMEVQDDNFLEVDFVIRRFQETMMKIKYSAKPVVAAPFGMTLGGGTEVCLPAARTQAASEAYMGLVESGVGLIPGGGGNKELYINHLRRGLDPMNAAIKTFETIAMAKVSASAQEAREMNILKETDQISVNQDHLLYDAKQLAASLYDTGWRPPVKEKVKVPGETGYAALLLGAEQMKLSGYISEHDFKIAKKLTYVIAGGKVPFGTEVDEEYLLEIEREAFLSLAGEAKSQARMQHMLVKGKPLRN
;
A
#
# COMPACT_ATOMS: atom_id res chain seq x y z
N MET A 1 -13.64 25.99 -17.41
CA MET A 1 -12.97 26.53 -16.20
C MET A 1 -12.14 25.40 -15.58
N HIS A 2 -10.85 25.60 -15.28
CA HIS A 2 -10.08 24.60 -14.54
C HIS A 2 -10.59 24.61 -13.09
N LYS A 3 -11.30 23.55 -12.68
CA LYS A 3 -11.72 23.38 -11.29
C LYS A 3 -10.51 22.94 -10.45
N HIS A 4 -10.38 23.50 -9.25
CA HIS A 4 -9.34 23.13 -8.29
C HIS A 4 -9.99 22.96 -6.92
N ILE A 5 -9.64 21.89 -6.23
CA ILE A 5 -10.01 21.71 -4.81
C ILE A 5 -8.85 22.24 -3.98
N ARG A 6 -9.03 23.39 -3.37
CA ARG A 6 -8.05 24.06 -2.50
C ARG A 6 -8.35 23.84 -1.02
N LYS A 7 -9.61 23.59 -0.68
CA LYS A 7 -10.07 23.34 0.68
C LYS A 7 -11.22 22.35 0.64
N ALA A 8 -11.24 21.43 1.55
CA ALA A 8 -12.32 20.46 1.71
C ALA A 8 -12.98 20.56 3.09
N ALA A 9 -14.21 20.08 3.21
CA ALA A 9 -14.88 19.85 4.47
C ALA A 9 -15.31 18.38 4.55
N VAL A 10 -15.12 17.75 5.71
CA VAL A 10 -15.55 16.39 5.99
C VAL A 10 -16.53 16.43 7.15
N LEU A 11 -17.74 15.94 6.91
CA LEU A 11 -18.85 15.97 7.88
C LEU A 11 -19.02 14.58 8.48
N GLY A 12 -18.71 14.45 9.75
CA GLY A 12 -18.58 13.21 10.49
C GLY A 12 -17.11 12.84 10.75
N SER A 13 -16.71 12.74 12.01
CA SER A 13 -15.33 12.46 12.43
C SER A 13 -15.12 11.02 12.89
N GLY A 14 -15.99 10.10 12.47
CA GLY A 14 -15.84 8.66 12.66
C GLY A 14 -14.58 8.10 12.00
N VAL A 15 -14.44 6.77 11.99
CA VAL A 15 -13.26 6.09 11.42
C VAL A 15 -13.01 6.49 9.97
N MET A 16 -14.06 6.48 9.13
CA MET A 16 -13.93 6.85 7.71
C MET A 16 -13.69 8.35 7.54
N GLY A 17 -14.47 9.21 8.20
CA GLY A 17 -14.34 10.66 8.03
C GLY A 17 -12.98 11.18 8.48
N SER A 18 -12.49 10.75 9.65
CA SER A 18 -11.13 11.12 10.09
C SER A 18 -10.04 10.55 9.17
N GLY A 19 -10.24 9.33 8.64
CA GLY A 19 -9.32 8.72 7.66
C GLY A 19 -9.27 9.47 6.33
N ILE A 20 -10.42 9.91 5.81
CA ILE A 20 -10.52 10.73 4.58
C ILE A 20 -9.89 12.11 4.81
N ALA A 21 -10.18 12.76 5.96
CA ALA A 21 -9.55 14.02 6.33
C ALA A 21 -8.01 13.90 6.40
N ALA A 22 -7.51 12.81 7.01
CA ALA A 22 -6.07 12.52 7.03
C ALA A 22 -5.50 12.32 5.62
N HIS A 23 -6.21 11.61 4.73
CA HIS A 23 -5.76 11.39 3.36
C HIS A 23 -5.67 12.70 2.56
N LEU A 24 -6.65 13.59 2.70
CA LEU A 24 -6.61 14.93 2.10
C LEU A 24 -5.47 15.79 2.68
N ALA A 25 -5.26 15.75 4.00
CA ALA A 25 -4.14 16.42 4.65
C ALA A 25 -2.78 15.90 4.17
N ASN A 26 -2.65 14.60 3.88
CA ASN A 26 -1.42 13.99 3.36
C ASN A 26 -1.00 14.54 1.98
N ILE A 27 -1.96 15.04 1.21
CA ILE A 27 -1.70 15.66 -0.10
C ILE A 27 -1.73 17.20 -0.04
N GLY A 28 -1.71 17.76 1.17
CA GLY A 28 -1.61 19.20 1.40
C GLY A 28 -2.91 19.99 1.22
N ILE A 29 -4.08 19.33 1.20
CA ILE A 29 -5.38 20.00 1.15
C ILE A 29 -5.84 20.32 2.56
N PRO A 30 -6.09 21.61 2.92
CA PRO A 30 -6.70 21.99 4.17
C PRO A 30 -8.11 21.42 4.31
N VAL A 31 -8.41 20.84 5.47
CA VAL A 31 -9.67 20.15 5.76
C VAL A 31 -10.34 20.75 6.99
N LEU A 32 -11.61 21.10 6.84
CA LEU A 32 -12.49 21.36 7.95
C LEU A 32 -13.17 20.05 8.37
N LEU A 33 -12.87 19.53 9.55
CA LEU A 33 -13.43 18.28 10.07
C LEU A 33 -14.52 18.61 11.09
N LEU A 34 -15.78 18.45 10.68
CA LEU A 34 -16.96 18.77 11.50
C LEU A 34 -17.66 17.51 12.00
N ASP A 35 -18.20 17.58 13.20
CA ASP A 35 -19.07 16.56 13.78
C ASP A 35 -20.24 17.22 14.51
N ILE A 36 -21.17 16.41 15.01
CA ILE A 36 -22.25 16.89 15.86
C ILE A 36 -21.71 17.42 17.19
N VAL A 37 -22.44 18.33 17.82
CA VAL A 37 -22.19 18.74 19.20
C VAL A 37 -22.60 17.59 20.13
N PRO A 38 -21.73 17.14 21.06
CA PRO A 38 -22.06 16.08 22.00
C PRO A 38 -23.19 16.47 22.94
N ASN A 39 -24.14 15.57 23.21
CA ASN A 39 -25.28 15.84 24.08
C ASN A 39 -24.93 15.91 25.58
N ASP A 40 -23.86 15.20 26.00
CA ASP A 40 -23.52 15.04 27.42
C ASP A 40 -22.05 15.37 27.70
N LEU A 41 -21.78 15.83 28.92
CA LEU A 41 -20.43 16.01 29.45
C LEU A 41 -19.84 14.66 29.86
N THR A 42 -18.51 14.55 29.69
CA THR A 42 -17.77 13.45 30.29
C THR A 42 -17.44 13.75 31.76
N LYS A 43 -17.21 12.73 32.58
CA LYS A 43 -16.79 12.88 33.99
C LYS A 43 -15.53 13.72 34.16
N GLU A 44 -14.63 13.72 33.14
CA GLU A 44 -13.41 14.53 33.14
C GLU A 44 -13.70 16.01 32.88
N GLU A 45 -14.65 16.28 31.97
CA GLU A 45 -15.09 17.65 31.66
C GLU A 45 -15.83 18.28 32.84
N GLU A 46 -16.70 17.53 33.50
CA GLU A 46 -17.36 17.94 34.73
C GLU A 46 -16.36 18.29 35.85
N LYS A 47 -15.35 17.44 36.08
CA LYS A 47 -14.28 17.71 37.06
C LYS A 47 -13.46 18.96 36.74
N ARG A 48 -13.34 19.33 35.44
CA ARG A 48 -12.65 20.54 34.98
C ARG A 48 -13.55 21.77 35.00
N GLY A 49 -14.80 21.65 35.41
CA GLY A 49 -15.78 22.76 35.47
C GLY A 49 -16.23 23.23 34.08
N LEU A 50 -16.12 22.39 33.05
CA LEU A 50 -16.57 22.71 31.70
C LEU A 50 -18.10 22.57 31.61
N THR A 51 -18.72 23.38 30.74
CA THR A 51 -20.16 23.33 30.43
C THR A 51 -20.39 22.82 29.00
N LYS A 52 -21.65 22.52 28.67
CA LYS A 52 -22.02 22.14 27.30
C LYS A 52 -21.73 23.22 26.26
N ASP A 53 -21.66 24.49 26.69
CA ASP A 53 -21.35 25.63 25.82
C ASP A 53 -19.85 25.88 25.69
N SER A 54 -19.01 25.15 26.43
CA SER A 54 -17.56 25.28 26.32
C SER A 54 -17.09 24.84 24.92
N PRO A 55 -16.30 25.66 24.19
CA PRO A 55 -15.85 25.33 22.84
C PRO A 55 -15.08 23.99 22.74
N GLU A 56 -14.40 23.61 23.84
CA GLU A 56 -13.71 22.31 23.90
C GLU A 56 -14.68 21.14 23.90
N VAL A 57 -15.81 21.26 24.57
CA VAL A 57 -16.88 20.27 24.64
C VAL A 57 -17.63 20.20 23.31
N ARG A 58 -18.02 21.35 22.78
CA ARG A 58 -18.80 21.41 21.52
C ARG A 58 -18.07 20.80 20.34
N SER A 59 -16.74 20.93 20.27
CA SER A 59 -15.90 20.29 19.21
C SER A 59 -15.16 19.04 19.68
N ARG A 60 -15.57 18.40 20.77
CA ARG A 60 -14.89 17.25 21.38
C ARG A 60 -14.68 16.11 20.42
N LEU A 61 -15.71 15.72 19.63
CA LEU A 61 -15.68 14.56 18.77
C LEU A 61 -14.59 14.70 17.69
N SER A 62 -14.58 15.80 16.98
CA SER A 62 -13.58 16.08 15.93
C SER A 62 -12.16 16.22 16.50
N ARG A 63 -12.01 16.86 17.69
CA ARG A 63 -10.71 16.96 18.37
C ARG A 63 -10.18 15.62 18.87
N GLN A 64 -11.04 14.74 19.38
CA GLN A 64 -10.66 13.38 19.79
C GLN A 64 -10.28 12.52 18.59
N ALA A 65 -10.99 12.64 17.46
CA ALA A 65 -10.65 11.98 16.21
C ALA A 65 -9.24 12.35 15.76
N MET A 66 -8.87 13.63 15.77
CA MET A 66 -7.51 14.08 15.43
C MET A 66 -6.43 13.47 16.36
N LYS A 67 -6.69 13.40 17.67
CA LYS A 67 -5.75 12.76 18.62
C LYS A 67 -5.59 11.26 18.36
N LYS A 68 -6.67 10.58 17.94
CA LYS A 68 -6.64 9.16 17.57
C LYS A 68 -5.82 8.91 16.31
N LEU A 69 -5.88 9.79 15.29
CA LEU A 69 -5.10 9.67 14.06
C LEU A 69 -3.59 9.52 14.32
N LEU A 70 -3.05 10.21 15.32
CA LEU A 70 -1.63 10.14 15.69
C LEU A 70 -1.20 8.81 16.32
N LYS A 71 -2.16 8.04 16.87
CA LYS A 71 -1.89 6.77 17.58
C LYS A 71 -2.35 5.54 16.82
N GLN A 72 -3.15 5.73 15.77
CA GLN A 72 -3.76 4.64 15.00
C GLN A 72 -2.71 3.85 14.22
N LYS A 73 -2.90 2.53 14.13
CA LYS A 73 -2.09 1.63 13.31
C LYS A 73 -3.02 0.78 12.43
N PRO A 74 -2.74 0.70 11.11
CA PRO A 74 -1.71 1.44 10.38
C PRO A 74 -1.94 2.95 10.42
N ALA A 75 -0.87 3.75 10.32
CA ALA A 75 -0.91 5.20 10.47
C ALA A 75 -1.72 5.87 9.34
N PRO A 76 -2.80 6.63 9.62
CA PRO A 76 -3.56 7.31 8.58
C PRO A 76 -2.81 8.51 7.97
N LEU A 77 -1.95 9.14 8.74
CA LEU A 77 -1.12 10.27 8.32
C LEU A 77 0.23 9.79 7.79
N THR A 78 0.72 10.38 6.71
CA THR A 78 2.07 10.17 6.18
C THR A 78 3.14 10.89 7.02
N SER A 79 2.73 11.93 7.75
CA SER A 79 3.52 12.63 8.76
C SER A 79 2.61 13.17 9.85
N ALA A 80 3.05 13.14 11.10
CA ALA A 80 2.33 13.76 12.21
C ALA A 80 2.10 15.27 12.00
N LYS A 81 2.99 15.94 11.26
CA LYS A 81 2.88 17.37 10.94
C LYS A 81 1.66 17.69 10.08
N ASN A 82 1.16 16.72 9.29
CA ASN A 82 -0.01 16.92 8.43
C ASN A 82 -1.30 17.18 9.23
N THR A 83 -1.31 16.92 10.52
CA THR A 83 -2.43 17.36 11.39
C THR A 83 -2.68 18.87 11.33
N SER A 84 -1.68 19.68 11.00
CA SER A 84 -1.82 21.14 10.83
C SER A 84 -2.76 21.53 9.69
N TYR A 85 -3.00 20.63 8.72
CA TYR A 85 -3.97 20.83 7.65
C TYR A 85 -5.41 20.54 8.07
N ILE A 86 -5.65 19.95 9.26
CA ILE A 86 -6.98 19.57 9.72
C ILE A 86 -7.45 20.54 10.79
N THR A 87 -8.54 21.26 10.55
CA THR A 87 -9.20 22.15 11.50
C THR A 87 -10.43 21.44 12.07
N PRO A 88 -10.45 21.08 13.36
CA PRO A 88 -11.62 20.46 13.98
C PRO A 88 -12.68 21.49 14.33
N GLY A 89 -13.95 21.15 14.17
CA GLY A 89 -15.10 21.98 14.51
C GLY A 89 -16.37 21.16 14.72
N ASN A 90 -17.51 21.82 14.73
CA ASN A 90 -18.82 21.18 14.79
C ASN A 90 -19.82 21.80 13.79
N LEU A 91 -20.91 21.08 13.53
CA LEU A 91 -21.91 21.45 12.52
C LEU A 91 -22.77 22.64 12.91
N GLU A 92 -22.89 22.98 14.21
CA GLU A 92 -23.70 24.10 14.67
C GLU A 92 -22.93 25.43 14.61
N ASP A 93 -21.69 25.44 15.12
CA ASP A 93 -20.91 26.67 15.25
C ASP A 93 -20.12 27.01 13.96
N ASP A 94 -19.83 25.99 13.13
CA ASP A 94 -18.92 26.11 11.98
C ASP A 94 -19.60 25.90 10.62
N ALA A 95 -20.94 25.74 10.54
CA ALA A 95 -21.67 25.54 9.29
C ALA A 95 -21.38 26.65 8.25
N GLU A 96 -21.32 27.91 8.69
CA GLU A 96 -20.97 29.06 7.85
C GLU A 96 -19.61 28.92 7.13
N LYS A 97 -18.67 28.12 7.67
CA LYS A 97 -17.35 27.89 7.05
C LYS A 97 -17.43 26.96 5.85
N LEU A 98 -18.56 26.27 5.61
CA LEU A 98 -18.76 25.43 4.45
C LEU A 98 -18.67 26.20 3.13
N LYS A 99 -18.99 27.50 3.14
CA LYS A 99 -18.80 28.39 1.98
C LYS A 99 -17.35 28.53 1.51
N GLU A 100 -16.38 28.16 2.32
CA GLU A 100 -14.96 28.19 1.98
C GLU A 100 -14.51 26.91 1.29
N ALA A 101 -15.28 25.82 1.40
CA ALA A 101 -14.91 24.52 0.85
C ALA A 101 -15.25 24.40 -0.65
N ASP A 102 -14.33 23.85 -1.42
CA ASP A 102 -14.51 23.48 -2.81
C ASP A 102 -15.14 22.09 -2.95
N TRP A 103 -14.90 21.23 -1.96
CA TRP A 103 -15.44 19.88 -1.86
C TRP A 103 -15.91 19.59 -0.44
N ILE A 104 -17.17 19.17 -0.30
CA ILE A 104 -17.79 18.80 0.97
C ILE A 104 -18.13 17.32 0.91
N ILE A 105 -17.63 16.54 1.86
CA ILE A 105 -17.75 15.09 1.91
C ILE A 105 -18.57 14.70 3.14
N GLU A 106 -19.73 14.11 2.94
CA GLU A 106 -20.56 13.58 4.01
C GLU A 106 -20.11 12.16 4.38
N VAL A 107 -19.87 11.93 5.69
CA VAL A 107 -19.41 10.66 6.27
C VAL A 107 -20.10 10.41 7.63
N VAL A 108 -21.36 10.80 7.76
CA VAL A 108 -22.13 10.60 8.99
C VAL A 108 -22.71 9.17 9.06
N VAL A 109 -23.48 8.88 10.09
CA VAL A 109 -24.14 7.57 10.27
C VAL A 109 -24.97 7.17 9.05
N GLU A 110 -25.01 5.85 8.78
CA GLU A 110 -25.67 5.27 7.61
C GLU A 110 -27.21 5.23 7.81
N ASN A 111 -27.81 6.42 7.74
CA ASN A 111 -29.26 6.64 7.85
C ASN A 111 -29.71 7.73 6.89
N LEU A 112 -30.64 7.41 5.98
CA LEU A 112 -31.09 8.31 4.90
C LEU A 112 -31.65 9.63 5.45
N GLU A 113 -32.47 9.58 6.48
CA GLU A 113 -33.10 10.79 7.04
C GLU A 113 -32.08 11.73 7.70
N VAL A 114 -31.06 11.16 8.36
CA VAL A 114 -29.96 11.93 8.91
C VAL A 114 -29.17 12.59 7.78
N LYS A 115 -28.86 11.84 6.73
CA LYS A 115 -28.11 12.35 5.57
C LYS A 115 -28.88 13.46 4.84
N LYS A 116 -30.20 13.30 4.62
CA LYS A 116 -31.05 14.34 4.04
C LYS A 116 -31.05 15.65 4.84
N LYS A 117 -31.05 15.57 6.19
CA LYS A 117 -30.91 16.75 7.08
C LYS A 117 -29.55 17.42 6.93
N ILE A 118 -28.48 16.64 6.88
CA ILE A 118 -27.12 17.17 6.67
C ILE A 118 -27.00 17.84 5.30
N PHE A 119 -27.52 17.25 4.26
CA PHE A 119 -27.50 17.86 2.92
C PHE A 119 -28.39 19.08 2.79
N ALA A 120 -29.46 19.22 3.61
CA ALA A 120 -30.19 20.45 3.71
C ALA A 120 -29.31 21.58 4.27
N LEU A 121 -28.62 21.32 5.38
CA LEU A 121 -27.67 22.26 5.98
C LEU A 121 -26.53 22.61 4.99
N VAL A 122 -25.99 21.60 4.28
CA VAL A 122 -24.94 21.84 3.28
C VAL A 122 -25.42 22.72 2.15
N ASP A 123 -26.61 22.46 1.60
CA ASP A 123 -27.16 23.26 0.49
C ASP A 123 -27.40 24.71 0.86
N GLU A 124 -27.76 24.97 2.13
CA GLU A 124 -27.93 26.31 2.68
C GLU A 124 -26.63 27.12 2.85
N HIS A 125 -25.56 26.43 3.33
CA HIS A 125 -24.32 27.11 3.72
C HIS A 125 -23.17 26.99 2.73
N ARG A 126 -23.23 26.06 1.75
CA ARG A 126 -22.17 25.91 0.76
C ARG A 126 -22.11 27.07 -0.21
N LYS A 127 -20.97 27.27 -0.87
CA LYS A 127 -20.91 28.18 -2.03
C LYS A 127 -21.49 27.48 -3.27
N THR A 128 -22.14 28.23 -4.14
CA THR A 128 -22.59 27.79 -5.46
C THR A 128 -21.43 27.18 -6.25
N GLY A 129 -21.65 26.03 -6.87
CA GLY A 129 -20.66 25.33 -7.67
C GLY A 129 -19.62 24.53 -6.86
N SER A 130 -19.71 24.46 -5.52
CA SER A 130 -18.90 23.53 -4.72
C SER A 130 -19.38 22.10 -4.94
N ILE A 131 -18.44 21.15 -4.99
CA ILE A 131 -18.75 19.73 -5.13
C ILE A 131 -19.20 19.19 -3.78
N VAL A 132 -20.26 18.39 -3.78
CA VAL A 132 -20.75 17.69 -2.60
C VAL A 132 -20.74 16.19 -2.87
N SER A 133 -20.33 15.39 -1.93
CA SER A 133 -20.38 13.94 -2.07
C SER A 133 -20.74 13.22 -0.79
N SER A 134 -21.30 12.01 -0.93
CA SER A 134 -21.52 11.09 0.19
C SER A 134 -20.53 9.92 0.12
N ASN A 135 -20.01 9.51 1.27
CA ASN A 135 -19.22 8.28 1.41
C ASN A 135 -20.11 7.11 1.88
N THR A 136 -21.40 7.13 1.58
CA THR A 136 -22.30 6.02 1.87
C THR A 136 -21.78 4.71 1.28
N SER A 137 -22.07 3.59 1.94
CA SER A 137 -21.68 2.26 1.48
C SER A 137 -22.82 1.52 0.75
N GLY A 138 -24.07 2.07 0.69
CA GLY A 138 -25.16 1.36 0.05
C GLY A 138 -26.53 2.02 0.15
N ILE A 139 -26.65 3.22 0.72
CA ILE A 139 -27.87 4.03 0.61
C ILE A 139 -27.86 4.71 -0.75
N SER A 140 -29.04 4.78 -1.40
CA SER A 140 -29.17 5.44 -2.72
C SER A 140 -28.68 6.88 -2.70
N VAL A 141 -27.71 7.19 -3.54
CA VAL A 141 -27.16 8.53 -3.71
C VAL A 141 -28.20 9.46 -4.33
N GLN A 142 -29.03 8.94 -5.25
CA GLN A 142 -30.15 9.67 -5.87
C GLN A 142 -31.16 10.14 -4.83
N GLU A 143 -31.59 9.25 -3.90
CA GLU A 143 -32.56 9.59 -2.86
C GLU A 143 -32.03 10.65 -1.88
N MET A 144 -30.72 10.70 -1.63
CA MET A 144 -30.12 11.73 -0.79
C MET A 144 -30.23 13.15 -1.38
N ALA A 145 -30.27 13.26 -2.72
CA ALA A 145 -30.36 14.53 -3.43
C ALA A 145 -31.79 15.07 -3.57
N GLU A 146 -32.80 14.30 -3.17
CA GLU A 146 -34.19 14.72 -3.24
C GLU A 146 -34.43 16.00 -2.42
N GLY A 147 -35.19 16.95 -3.03
CA GLY A 147 -35.52 18.22 -2.39
C GLY A 147 -34.33 19.21 -2.29
N ARG A 148 -33.16 18.92 -2.91
CA ARG A 148 -32.03 19.85 -2.97
C ARG A 148 -32.11 20.76 -4.20
N SER A 149 -31.36 21.88 -4.18
CA SER A 149 -31.29 22.81 -5.30
C SER A 149 -30.73 22.14 -6.57
N ASP A 150 -31.04 22.70 -7.75
CA ASP A 150 -30.54 22.17 -9.02
C ASP A 150 -29.00 22.29 -9.09
N ASP A 151 -28.43 23.37 -8.55
CA ASP A 151 -26.97 23.50 -8.45
C ASP A 151 -26.36 22.44 -7.56
N PHE A 152 -26.98 22.08 -6.43
CA PHE A 152 -26.54 20.98 -5.58
C PHE A 152 -26.52 19.67 -6.36
N LYS A 153 -27.64 19.30 -7.02
CA LYS A 153 -27.75 18.04 -7.77
C LYS A 153 -26.72 17.95 -8.90
N ALA A 154 -26.49 19.05 -9.63
CA ALA A 154 -25.49 19.09 -10.70
C ALA A 154 -24.06 18.88 -10.18
N HIS A 155 -23.78 19.18 -8.90
CA HIS A 155 -22.47 19.04 -8.25
C HIS A 155 -22.41 17.90 -7.23
N PHE A 156 -23.39 16.99 -7.23
CA PHE A 156 -23.50 15.91 -6.25
C PHE A 156 -23.23 14.54 -6.85
N LEU A 157 -22.51 13.69 -6.10
CA LEU A 157 -22.20 12.30 -6.44
C LEU A 157 -21.81 11.50 -5.20
N GLY A 158 -21.80 10.18 -5.29
CA GLY A 158 -21.16 9.31 -4.30
C GLY A 158 -19.63 9.24 -4.51
N THR A 159 -18.88 9.26 -3.43
CA THR A 159 -17.42 8.99 -3.42
C THR A 159 -17.12 7.98 -2.32
N HIS A 160 -17.22 6.71 -2.66
CA HIS A 160 -17.08 5.61 -1.72
C HIS A 160 -15.60 5.21 -1.56
N PHE A 161 -14.98 5.65 -0.47
CA PHE A 161 -13.65 5.25 -0.04
C PHE A 161 -13.69 3.96 0.77
N PHE A 162 -12.64 3.17 0.67
CA PHE A 162 -12.47 1.95 1.46
C PHE A 162 -11.53 2.16 2.65
N ASN A 163 -11.82 1.49 3.76
CA ASN A 163 -11.04 1.60 5.00
C ASN A 163 -9.82 0.64 5.00
N PRO A 164 -8.60 1.12 5.25
CA PRO A 164 -8.20 2.50 5.56
C PRO A 164 -8.04 3.36 4.30
N ALA A 165 -8.57 4.59 4.30
CA ALA A 165 -8.59 5.49 3.14
C ALA A 165 -7.21 5.78 2.54
N ARG A 166 -6.14 5.81 3.35
CA ARG A 166 -4.76 5.97 2.87
C ARG A 166 -4.28 4.78 2.03
N TYR A 167 -4.57 3.56 2.44
CA TYR A 167 -3.93 2.35 1.91
C TYR A 167 -4.74 1.64 0.84
N LEU A 168 -6.08 1.61 0.97
CA LEU A 168 -6.90 0.96 -0.05
C LEU A 168 -7.03 1.85 -1.27
N LYS A 169 -6.78 1.25 -2.42
CA LYS A 169 -6.66 1.95 -3.69
C LYS A 169 -8.01 2.32 -4.29
N LEU A 170 -9.05 1.52 -4.04
CA LEU A 170 -10.36 1.71 -4.65
C LEU A 170 -11.02 3.01 -4.20
N LEU A 171 -11.56 3.75 -5.17
CA LEU A 171 -12.54 4.81 -5.03
C LEU A 171 -13.65 4.57 -6.03
N GLU A 172 -14.83 4.20 -5.55
CA GLU A 172 -16.03 4.13 -6.38
C GLU A 172 -16.64 5.51 -6.49
N ILE A 173 -16.91 5.96 -7.72
CA ILE A 173 -17.64 7.21 -8.00
C ILE A 173 -19.02 6.84 -8.52
N ILE A 174 -20.05 7.36 -7.87
CA ILE A 174 -21.45 7.04 -8.14
C ILE A 174 -22.17 8.34 -8.55
N PRO A 175 -22.29 8.66 -9.85
CA PRO A 175 -23.04 9.81 -10.29
C PRO A 175 -24.55 9.58 -10.12
N ILE A 176 -25.32 10.64 -9.85
CA ILE A 176 -26.77 10.65 -9.97
C ILE A 176 -27.17 11.14 -11.38
N LYS A 177 -28.46 11.04 -11.72
CA LYS A 177 -28.96 11.43 -13.05
C LYS A 177 -28.65 12.88 -13.40
N GLU A 178 -28.68 13.77 -12.42
CA GLU A 178 -28.46 15.20 -12.55
C GLU A 178 -26.99 15.62 -12.42
N THR A 179 -26.09 14.72 -12.07
CA THR A 179 -24.65 15.05 -11.96
C THR A 179 -24.10 15.58 -13.27
N ASP A 180 -23.52 16.78 -13.24
CA ASP A 180 -22.88 17.38 -14.42
C ASP A 180 -21.72 16.48 -14.91
N PRO A 181 -21.73 16.08 -16.21
CA PRO A 181 -20.65 15.26 -16.79
C PRO A 181 -19.24 15.83 -16.61
N ASP A 182 -19.08 17.15 -16.55
CA ASP A 182 -17.77 17.77 -16.34
C ASP A 182 -17.32 17.65 -14.86
N ILE A 183 -18.25 17.67 -13.91
CA ILE A 183 -17.97 17.35 -12.50
C ILE A 183 -17.56 15.91 -12.35
N PHE A 184 -18.28 14.99 -12.96
CA PHE A 184 -17.94 13.57 -12.96
C PHE A 184 -16.52 13.32 -13.52
N LYS A 185 -16.21 13.87 -14.71
CA LYS A 185 -14.88 13.78 -15.33
C LYS A 185 -13.78 14.37 -14.45
N PHE A 186 -14.07 15.54 -13.86
CA PHE A 186 -13.12 16.20 -12.96
C PHE A 186 -12.84 15.34 -11.72
N MET A 187 -13.86 14.82 -11.05
CA MET A 187 -13.69 13.99 -9.85
C MET A 187 -13.00 12.67 -10.15
N THR A 188 -13.25 12.06 -11.31
CA THR A 188 -12.51 10.88 -11.78
C THR A 188 -11.02 11.19 -11.93
N ALA A 189 -10.69 12.26 -12.65
CA ALA A 189 -9.30 12.68 -12.85
C ALA A 189 -8.62 13.12 -11.54
N PHE A 190 -9.33 13.79 -10.65
CA PHE A 190 -8.85 14.18 -9.33
C PHE A 190 -8.56 12.97 -8.46
N GLY A 191 -9.46 11.99 -8.45
CA GLY A 191 -9.29 10.72 -7.76
C GLY A 191 -8.01 9.99 -8.19
N GLU A 192 -7.77 9.88 -9.49
CA GLU A 192 -6.59 9.20 -10.03
C GLU A 192 -5.30 10.00 -9.86
N ASN A 193 -5.29 11.27 -10.24
CA ASN A 193 -4.05 12.05 -10.35
C ASN A 193 -3.64 12.73 -9.04
N VAL A 194 -4.59 13.10 -8.17
CA VAL A 194 -4.33 13.86 -6.95
C VAL A 194 -4.49 12.99 -5.69
N LEU A 195 -5.60 12.24 -5.59
CA LEU A 195 -5.82 11.35 -4.45
C LEU A 195 -5.03 10.04 -4.56
N GLY A 196 -4.46 9.71 -5.71
CA GLY A 196 -3.70 8.48 -5.91
C GLY A 196 -4.55 7.20 -5.90
N LYS A 197 -5.84 7.32 -6.21
CA LYS A 197 -6.81 6.22 -6.19
C LYS A 197 -6.91 5.50 -7.53
N GLY A 198 -7.37 4.26 -7.49
CA GLY A 198 -7.94 3.57 -8.63
C GLY A 198 -9.44 3.88 -8.67
N VAL A 199 -9.85 4.67 -9.65
CA VAL A 199 -11.24 5.11 -9.76
C VAL A 199 -12.04 4.14 -10.60
N VAL A 200 -13.21 3.74 -10.10
CA VAL A 200 -14.19 2.92 -10.81
C VAL A 200 -15.54 3.65 -10.76
N THR A 201 -16.24 3.66 -11.90
CA THR A 201 -17.61 4.16 -11.95
C THR A 201 -18.55 3.05 -11.53
N ALA A 202 -19.36 3.29 -10.51
CA ALA A 202 -20.39 2.39 -10.05
C ALA A 202 -21.79 3.01 -10.28
N LYS A 203 -22.79 2.17 -10.48
CA LYS A 203 -24.18 2.59 -10.52
C LYS A 203 -24.74 2.72 -9.10
N ASP A 204 -25.78 3.53 -8.93
CA ASP A 204 -26.46 3.74 -7.66
C ASP A 204 -27.34 2.53 -7.29
N THR A 205 -26.69 1.47 -6.85
CA THR A 205 -27.28 0.19 -6.45
C THR A 205 -26.82 -0.20 -5.04
N PRO A 206 -27.54 -1.07 -4.33
CA PRO A 206 -27.13 -1.48 -2.98
C PRO A 206 -25.69 -2.02 -2.92
N ASN A 207 -24.88 -1.42 -2.08
CA ASN A 207 -23.47 -1.78 -1.86
C ASN A 207 -22.54 -1.65 -3.10
N PHE A 208 -23.00 -1.00 -4.16
CA PHE A 208 -22.25 -0.68 -5.39
C PHE A 208 -21.59 -1.92 -6.03
N ILE A 209 -20.25 -1.92 -6.27
CA ILE A 209 -19.57 -3.04 -6.92
C ILE A 209 -18.85 -3.91 -5.91
N ALA A 210 -17.83 -3.37 -5.24
CA ALA A 210 -16.91 -4.20 -4.48
C ALA A 210 -17.56 -4.81 -3.23
N ASN A 211 -18.35 -4.03 -2.48
CA ASN A 211 -19.05 -4.55 -1.32
C ASN A 211 -20.15 -5.56 -1.71
N ARG A 212 -20.85 -5.38 -2.84
CA ARG A 212 -21.87 -6.30 -3.33
C ARG A 212 -21.27 -7.68 -3.60
N ILE A 213 -20.27 -7.76 -4.47
CA ILE A 213 -19.60 -9.01 -4.87
C ILE A 213 -18.79 -9.59 -3.73
N GLY A 214 -18.04 -8.76 -2.99
CA GLY A 214 -17.20 -9.21 -1.90
C GLY A 214 -17.98 -9.84 -0.75
N THR A 215 -19.10 -9.22 -0.35
CA THR A 215 -20.00 -9.76 0.70
C THR A 215 -20.67 -11.04 0.25
N TYR A 216 -21.14 -11.11 -1.00
CA TYR A 216 -21.70 -12.32 -1.59
C TYR A 216 -20.69 -13.47 -1.52
N GLY A 217 -19.49 -13.30 -2.02
CA GLY A 217 -18.45 -14.34 -2.02
C GLY A 217 -18.03 -14.81 -0.62
N LEU A 218 -18.05 -13.90 0.37
CA LEU A 218 -17.78 -14.25 1.77
C LEU A 218 -18.95 -15.08 2.36
N LEU A 219 -20.20 -14.71 2.10
CA LEU A 219 -21.38 -15.46 2.60
C LEU A 219 -21.51 -16.82 1.93
N VAL A 220 -21.31 -16.92 0.62
CA VAL A 220 -21.22 -18.22 -0.08
C VAL A 220 -20.13 -19.09 0.54
N THR A 221 -18.97 -18.52 0.87
CA THR A 221 -17.89 -19.27 1.53
C THR A 221 -18.33 -19.80 2.89
N VAL A 222 -19.05 -19.02 3.70
CA VAL A 222 -19.58 -19.45 4.99
C VAL A 222 -20.64 -20.54 4.81
N GLN A 223 -21.55 -20.39 3.85
CA GLN A 223 -22.60 -21.39 3.58
C GLN A 223 -22.00 -22.72 3.11
N GLU A 224 -21.06 -22.71 2.19
CA GLU A 224 -20.38 -23.91 1.70
C GLU A 224 -19.50 -24.57 2.78
N MET A 225 -18.92 -23.76 3.70
CA MET A 225 -18.24 -24.28 4.90
C MET A 225 -19.20 -25.09 5.76
N LEU A 226 -20.35 -24.53 6.11
CA LEU A 226 -21.37 -25.19 6.94
C LEU A 226 -21.91 -26.45 6.26
N LYS A 227 -22.28 -26.35 4.97
CA LYS A 227 -22.83 -27.45 4.18
C LYS A 227 -21.86 -28.63 4.06
N GLY A 228 -20.56 -28.34 3.85
CA GLY A 228 -19.52 -29.36 3.71
C GLY A 228 -18.84 -29.79 5.02
N GLY A 229 -19.24 -29.24 6.17
CA GLY A 229 -18.65 -29.55 7.47
C GLY A 229 -17.16 -29.21 7.56
N TYR A 230 -16.74 -28.09 6.94
CA TYR A 230 -15.35 -27.60 7.00
C TYR A 230 -15.13 -26.75 8.25
N GLN A 231 -13.90 -26.78 8.77
CA GLN A 231 -13.49 -25.91 9.87
C GLN A 231 -12.98 -24.56 9.35
N VAL A 232 -13.05 -23.52 10.17
CA VAL A 232 -12.61 -22.15 9.85
C VAL A 232 -11.18 -22.12 9.30
N GLY A 233 -10.25 -22.81 9.96
CA GLY A 233 -8.85 -22.87 9.53
C GLY A 233 -8.61 -23.66 8.25
N GLU A 234 -9.42 -24.69 7.98
CA GLU A 234 -9.39 -25.43 6.71
C GLU A 234 -9.72 -24.50 5.54
N VAL A 235 -10.82 -23.75 5.65
CA VAL A 235 -11.25 -22.79 4.63
C VAL A 235 -10.20 -21.69 4.42
N ASP A 236 -9.72 -21.05 5.49
CA ASP A 236 -8.70 -19.99 5.37
C ASP A 236 -7.37 -20.49 4.78
N SER A 237 -7.04 -21.77 4.95
CA SER A 237 -5.83 -22.35 4.38
C SER A 237 -5.82 -22.43 2.86
N ILE A 238 -7.00 -22.37 2.21
CA ILE A 238 -7.15 -22.49 0.75
C ILE A 238 -7.74 -21.25 0.08
N THR A 239 -8.44 -20.37 0.82
CA THR A 239 -9.10 -19.18 0.26
C THR A 239 -8.22 -17.90 0.29
N GLY A 240 -6.92 -18.06 0.54
CA GLY A 240 -5.93 -16.98 0.59
C GLY A 240 -5.06 -16.90 -0.67
N PRO A 241 -3.72 -16.79 -0.51
CA PRO A 241 -2.77 -16.57 -1.63
C PRO A 241 -2.77 -17.67 -2.71
N LEU A 242 -3.28 -18.86 -2.42
CA LEU A 242 -3.40 -19.94 -3.41
C LEU A 242 -4.33 -19.58 -4.58
N ILE A 243 -5.33 -18.76 -4.29
CA ILE A 243 -6.32 -18.30 -5.28
C ILE A 243 -6.22 -16.78 -5.53
N GLY A 244 -5.05 -16.18 -5.27
CA GLY A 244 -4.81 -14.75 -5.51
C GLY A 244 -5.56 -13.80 -4.57
N ARG A 245 -5.95 -14.27 -3.38
CA ARG A 245 -6.56 -13.42 -2.33
C ARG A 245 -5.54 -13.06 -1.24
N PRO A 246 -5.80 -12.03 -0.43
CA PRO A 246 -4.91 -11.64 0.67
C PRO A 246 -4.61 -12.78 1.64
N LYS A 247 -3.49 -12.68 2.38
CA LYS A 247 -3.11 -13.68 3.40
C LYS A 247 -4.12 -13.83 4.53
N SER A 248 -4.99 -12.85 4.71
CA SER A 248 -6.11 -12.92 5.66
C SER A 248 -7.20 -13.91 5.24
N ALA A 249 -7.21 -14.34 3.98
CA ALA A 249 -8.18 -15.29 3.44
C ALA A 249 -9.65 -14.86 3.70
N THR A 250 -10.53 -15.73 4.17
CA THR A 250 -11.95 -15.44 4.41
C THR A 250 -12.21 -14.97 5.83
N PHE A 251 -12.02 -15.84 6.81
CA PHE A 251 -12.44 -15.59 8.20
C PHE A 251 -11.54 -14.60 8.93
N ARG A 252 -10.24 -14.63 8.65
CA ARG A 252 -9.36 -13.60 9.17
C ARG A 252 -9.67 -12.22 8.58
N THR A 253 -10.16 -12.15 7.33
CA THR A 253 -10.65 -10.89 6.74
C THR A 253 -11.89 -10.39 7.47
N LEU A 254 -12.87 -11.28 7.77
CA LEU A 254 -14.06 -10.94 8.55
C LEU A 254 -13.68 -10.41 9.95
N ASP A 255 -12.68 -11.00 10.60
CA ASP A 255 -12.17 -10.53 11.90
C ASP A 255 -11.50 -9.15 11.82
N VAL A 256 -10.84 -8.84 10.72
CA VAL A 256 -10.18 -7.53 10.51
C VAL A 256 -11.20 -6.44 10.19
N VAL A 257 -12.16 -6.73 9.33
CA VAL A 257 -13.26 -5.81 8.97
C VAL A 257 -14.17 -5.56 10.19
N GLY A 258 -14.44 -6.60 10.93
CA GLY A 258 -15.39 -6.63 12.04
C GLY A 258 -16.74 -7.19 11.60
N LEU A 259 -17.21 -8.21 12.35
CA LEU A 259 -18.45 -8.91 12.03
C LEU A 259 -19.69 -8.01 12.07
N ASP A 260 -19.71 -7.01 12.95
CA ASP A 260 -20.77 -5.98 13.01
C ASP A 260 -20.84 -5.13 11.72
N THR A 261 -19.69 -4.70 11.21
CA THR A 261 -19.61 -3.97 9.94
C THR A 261 -20.04 -4.86 8.78
N PHE A 262 -19.55 -6.08 8.72
CA PHE A 262 -19.92 -7.05 7.69
C PHE A 262 -21.44 -7.36 7.71
N ALA A 263 -22.00 -7.58 8.91
CA ALA A 263 -23.44 -7.85 9.09
C ALA A 263 -24.30 -6.66 8.60
N HIS A 264 -23.86 -5.44 8.87
CA HIS A 264 -24.56 -4.24 8.38
C HIS A 264 -24.57 -4.19 6.83
N VAL A 265 -23.42 -4.43 6.20
CA VAL A 265 -23.30 -4.45 4.73
C VAL A 265 -24.15 -5.58 4.12
N ALA A 266 -24.15 -6.76 4.72
CA ALA A 266 -24.99 -7.89 4.28
C ALA A 266 -26.49 -7.56 4.37
N ARG A 267 -26.94 -6.98 5.48
CA ARG A 267 -28.34 -6.58 5.70
C ARG A 267 -28.82 -5.55 4.68
N ASN A 268 -27.98 -4.61 4.30
CA ASN A 268 -28.36 -3.60 3.29
C ASN A 268 -28.78 -4.22 1.96
N VAL A 269 -28.15 -5.33 1.54
CA VAL A 269 -28.56 -6.07 0.35
C VAL A 269 -29.76 -6.95 0.67
N TYR A 270 -29.72 -7.71 1.77
CA TYR A 270 -30.81 -8.57 2.20
C TYR A 270 -32.18 -7.86 2.22
N ASP A 271 -32.23 -6.62 2.71
CA ASP A 271 -33.47 -5.86 2.85
C ASP A 271 -34.03 -5.36 1.49
N LYS A 272 -33.18 -5.28 0.47
CA LYS A 272 -33.52 -4.75 -0.87
C LYS A 272 -33.54 -5.81 -1.98
N ALA A 273 -32.89 -6.95 -1.76
CA ALA A 273 -32.84 -8.06 -2.69
C ALA A 273 -34.10 -8.95 -2.59
N ASP A 274 -34.40 -9.64 -3.68
CA ASP A 274 -35.48 -10.61 -3.77
C ASP A 274 -34.96 -12.01 -4.18
N GLY A 275 -35.82 -13.03 -4.07
CA GLY A 275 -35.53 -14.39 -4.55
C GLY A 275 -34.30 -15.03 -3.93
N ASP A 276 -33.55 -15.77 -4.76
CA ASP A 276 -32.37 -16.53 -4.33
C ASP A 276 -31.22 -15.66 -3.84
N GLU A 277 -31.05 -14.47 -4.39
CA GLU A 277 -30.06 -13.51 -3.93
C GLU A 277 -30.26 -13.16 -2.46
N LYS A 278 -31.49 -12.85 -2.07
CA LYS A 278 -31.85 -12.53 -0.69
C LYS A 278 -31.42 -13.62 0.29
N GLU A 279 -31.64 -14.89 -0.08
CA GLU A 279 -31.25 -16.01 0.79
C GLU A 279 -29.72 -16.12 0.96
N VAL A 280 -28.93 -15.79 -0.05
CA VAL A 280 -27.47 -15.76 0.09
C VAL A 280 -27.03 -14.70 1.08
N PHE A 281 -27.68 -13.53 1.09
CA PHE A 281 -27.34 -12.43 2.00
C PHE A 281 -27.90 -12.60 3.42
N ARG A 282 -28.67 -13.66 3.70
CA ARG A 282 -29.11 -14.01 5.05
C ARG A 282 -27.92 -14.43 5.91
N LEU A 283 -27.70 -13.75 7.02
CA LEU A 283 -26.67 -14.12 7.98
C LEU A 283 -26.99 -15.47 8.64
N PRO A 284 -26.06 -16.42 8.65
CA PRO A 284 -26.20 -17.66 9.40
C PRO A 284 -26.41 -17.43 10.91
N SER A 285 -27.19 -18.29 11.57
CA SER A 285 -27.55 -18.14 12.99
C SER A 285 -26.34 -17.99 13.91
N PHE A 286 -25.30 -18.80 13.72
CA PHE A 286 -24.11 -18.75 14.57
C PHE A 286 -23.39 -17.38 14.49
N MET A 287 -23.45 -16.68 13.35
CA MET A 287 -22.90 -15.32 13.21
C MET A 287 -23.73 -14.29 13.97
N ASN A 288 -25.04 -14.44 14.05
CA ASN A 288 -25.89 -13.63 14.91
C ASN A 288 -25.56 -13.87 16.39
N ASP A 289 -25.38 -15.15 16.79
CA ASP A 289 -24.96 -15.50 18.15
C ASP A 289 -23.58 -14.90 18.51
N MET A 290 -22.65 -14.84 17.55
CA MET A 290 -21.37 -14.16 17.74
C MET A 290 -21.55 -12.66 17.97
N LEU A 291 -22.43 -12.01 17.20
CA LEU A 291 -22.76 -10.58 17.35
C LEU A 291 -23.35 -10.29 18.73
N GLU A 292 -24.31 -11.11 19.20
CA GLU A 292 -24.92 -10.99 20.53
C GLU A 292 -23.89 -11.15 21.66
N LYS A 293 -22.91 -12.05 21.49
CA LYS A 293 -21.80 -12.25 22.42
C LYS A 293 -20.71 -11.16 22.34
N GLY A 294 -20.80 -10.24 21.38
CA GLY A 294 -19.77 -9.23 21.13
C GLY A 294 -18.47 -9.77 20.53
N TRP A 295 -18.52 -10.98 19.92
CA TRP A 295 -17.38 -11.62 19.25
C TRP A 295 -17.22 -11.06 17.82
N ILE A 296 -16.85 -9.80 17.72
CA ILE A 296 -16.87 -9.05 16.46
C ILE A 296 -15.50 -8.95 15.78
N GLY A 297 -14.56 -9.78 16.16
CA GLY A 297 -13.25 -9.87 15.51
C GLY A 297 -12.13 -9.14 16.24
N SER A 298 -11.12 -8.68 15.48
CA SER A 298 -9.85 -8.16 16.01
C SER A 298 -10.03 -6.96 16.96
N LYS A 299 -11.01 -6.12 16.74
CA LYS A 299 -11.31 -4.94 17.57
C LYS A 299 -11.85 -5.30 18.96
N ALA A 300 -12.50 -6.47 19.10
CA ALA A 300 -12.95 -7.03 20.37
C ALA A 300 -11.97 -8.06 20.95
N GLY A 301 -10.87 -8.36 20.25
CA GLY A 301 -9.90 -9.39 20.63
C GLY A 301 -10.37 -10.83 20.40
N GLN A 302 -11.59 -11.02 19.91
CA GLN A 302 -12.25 -12.31 19.71
C GLN A 302 -13.24 -12.24 18.55
N GLY A 303 -13.23 -13.25 17.69
CA GLY A 303 -14.10 -13.40 16.51
C GLY A 303 -14.06 -14.83 16.01
N PHE A 304 -13.83 -15.07 14.72
CA PHE A 304 -13.54 -16.39 14.17
C PHE A 304 -12.24 -16.97 14.71
N TYR A 305 -11.34 -16.09 15.11
CA TYR A 305 -10.10 -16.44 15.80
C TYR A 305 -10.00 -15.71 17.14
N LYS A 306 -9.40 -16.39 18.10
CA LYS A 306 -9.05 -15.87 19.43
C LYS A 306 -7.58 -16.13 19.72
N LYS A 307 -6.87 -15.11 20.20
CA LYS A 307 -5.45 -15.25 20.58
C LYS A 307 -5.32 -15.31 22.10
N GLU A 308 -4.72 -16.39 22.62
CA GLU A 308 -4.37 -16.52 24.03
C GLU A 308 -2.84 -16.74 24.16
N GLY A 309 -2.17 -15.77 24.74
CA GLY A 309 -0.71 -15.76 24.80
C GLY A 309 -0.06 -15.78 23.42
N LYS A 310 0.64 -16.86 23.08
CA LYS A 310 1.27 -17.07 21.74
C LYS A 310 0.41 -17.94 20.81
N THR A 311 -0.66 -18.58 21.30
CA THR A 311 -1.49 -19.52 20.55
C THR A 311 -2.71 -18.81 19.95
N ILE A 312 -3.06 -19.20 18.73
CA ILE A 312 -4.26 -18.73 18.03
C ILE A 312 -5.20 -19.92 17.91
N TYR A 313 -6.39 -19.78 18.48
CA TYR A 313 -7.48 -20.73 18.42
C TYR A 313 -8.49 -20.32 17.34
N GLU A 314 -9.20 -21.29 16.77
CA GLU A 314 -10.29 -21.07 15.83
C GLU A 314 -11.65 -21.42 16.42
N LEU A 315 -12.69 -20.76 15.96
CA LEU A 315 -14.07 -21.01 16.35
C LEU A 315 -14.62 -22.24 15.62
N ASP A 316 -15.26 -23.14 16.35
CA ASP A 316 -16.15 -24.13 15.79
C ASP A 316 -17.55 -23.48 15.60
N PRO A 317 -18.06 -23.35 14.37
CA PRO A 317 -19.32 -22.65 14.12
C PRO A 317 -20.57 -23.38 14.61
N VAL A 318 -20.46 -24.69 14.93
CA VAL A 318 -21.58 -25.52 15.41
C VAL A 318 -21.69 -25.43 16.92
N THR A 319 -20.56 -25.57 17.63
CA THR A 319 -20.54 -25.62 19.11
C THR A 319 -20.29 -24.26 19.75
N LEU A 320 -19.86 -23.27 18.98
CA LEU A 320 -19.39 -21.93 19.45
C LEU A 320 -18.27 -22.04 20.50
N THR A 321 -17.42 -23.03 20.38
CA THR A 321 -16.23 -23.23 21.22
C THR A 321 -14.95 -22.98 20.43
N TYR A 322 -13.85 -22.69 21.13
CA TYR A 322 -12.55 -22.46 20.50
C TYR A 322 -11.66 -23.68 20.62
N GLY A 323 -11.14 -24.15 19.49
CA GLY A 323 -10.23 -25.29 19.38
C GLY A 323 -8.90 -24.93 18.72
N GLU A 324 -8.00 -25.90 18.62
CA GLU A 324 -6.74 -25.74 17.90
C GLU A 324 -6.99 -25.49 16.41
N ARG A 325 -6.14 -24.66 15.82
CA ARG A 325 -6.26 -24.29 14.42
C ARG A 325 -6.01 -25.46 13.48
N THR A 326 -6.96 -25.71 12.61
CA THR A 326 -6.92 -26.75 11.60
C THR A 326 -6.32 -26.23 10.27
N LYS A 327 -5.99 -27.16 9.38
CA LYS A 327 -5.54 -26.86 8.00
C LYS A 327 -6.08 -27.93 7.07
N MET A 328 -6.53 -27.51 5.90
CA MET A 328 -6.90 -28.42 4.83
C MET A 328 -5.69 -29.28 4.41
N LYS A 329 -5.90 -30.58 4.33
CA LYS A 329 -4.94 -31.54 3.78
C LYS A 329 -5.57 -32.15 2.52
N SER A 330 -4.86 -32.09 1.41
CA SER A 330 -5.35 -32.58 0.13
C SER A 330 -4.18 -32.74 -0.84
N PRO A 331 -4.17 -33.81 -1.65
CA PRO A 331 -3.16 -34.01 -2.70
C PRO A 331 -3.13 -32.85 -3.71
N ALA A 332 -4.28 -32.29 -4.06
CA ALA A 332 -4.36 -31.13 -4.98
C ALA A 332 -3.67 -29.89 -4.43
N LEU A 333 -3.70 -29.68 -3.09
CA LEU A 333 -2.96 -28.59 -2.45
C LEU A 333 -1.46 -28.74 -2.60
N ASP A 334 -0.94 -29.94 -2.49
CA ASP A 334 0.51 -30.19 -2.61
C ASP A 334 0.95 -30.03 -4.07
N ALA A 335 0.14 -30.46 -5.03
CA ALA A 335 0.36 -30.20 -6.45
C ALA A 335 0.33 -28.68 -6.77
N ALA A 336 -0.63 -27.94 -6.22
CA ALA A 336 -0.77 -26.49 -6.42
C ALA A 336 0.41 -25.70 -5.82
N LYS A 337 1.00 -26.14 -4.72
CA LYS A 337 2.21 -25.50 -4.15
C LYS A 337 3.41 -25.55 -5.08
N GLN A 338 3.49 -26.57 -5.96
CA GLN A 338 4.56 -26.73 -6.94
C GLN A 338 4.33 -25.88 -8.21
N ALA A 339 3.09 -25.45 -8.46
CA ALA A 339 2.74 -24.65 -9.64
C ALA A 339 3.26 -23.22 -9.51
N LYS A 340 3.76 -22.65 -10.63
CA LYS A 340 4.28 -21.28 -10.69
C LYS A 340 3.18 -20.28 -11.06
N GLY A 341 2.96 -19.30 -10.19
CA GLY A 341 1.98 -18.23 -10.39
C GLY A 341 0.54 -18.64 -10.02
N THR A 342 -0.28 -17.63 -9.76
CA THR A 342 -1.65 -17.79 -9.23
C THR A 342 -2.56 -18.54 -10.19
N LYS A 343 -2.50 -18.23 -11.49
CA LYS A 343 -3.32 -18.89 -12.53
C LYS A 343 -3.11 -20.40 -12.57
N ALA A 344 -1.85 -20.84 -12.58
CA ALA A 344 -1.53 -22.28 -12.59
C ALA A 344 -1.94 -23.00 -11.31
N LYS A 345 -1.78 -22.35 -10.14
CA LYS A 345 -2.23 -22.88 -8.84
C LYS A 345 -3.74 -23.06 -8.80
N MET A 346 -4.49 -22.07 -9.25
CA MET A 346 -5.95 -22.11 -9.29
C MET A 346 -6.45 -23.23 -10.21
N LYS A 347 -5.90 -23.32 -11.42
CA LYS A 347 -6.30 -24.35 -12.39
C LYS A 347 -6.03 -25.76 -11.87
N ALA A 348 -4.93 -25.96 -11.13
CA ALA A 348 -4.61 -27.25 -10.49
C ALA A 348 -5.59 -27.64 -9.37
N LEU A 349 -6.14 -26.64 -8.65
CA LEU A 349 -7.00 -26.88 -7.50
C LEU A 349 -8.49 -27.01 -7.87
N ILE A 350 -8.98 -26.12 -8.74
CA ILE A 350 -10.43 -25.91 -8.90
C ILE A 350 -11.16 -27.07 -9.58
N TYR A 351 -10.46 -27.88 -10.36
CA TYR A 351 -11.01 -29.04 -11.05
C TYR A 351 -10.71 -30.38 -10.33
N SER A 352 -10.05 -30.32 -9.16
CA SER A 352 -9.80 -31.53 -8.37
C SER A 352 -11.10 -32.02 -7.71
N ASP A 353 -11.31 -33.34 -7.71
CA ASP A 353 -12.48 -33.96 -7.06
C ASP A 353 -12.30 -34.18 -5.56
N ASP A 354 -11.17 -33.73 -5.01
CA ASP A 354 -10.95 -33.83 -3.56
C ASP A 354 -11.71 -32.75 -2.76
N ARG A 355 -11.65 -32.84 -1.44
CA ARG A 355 -12.35 -31.95 -0.52
C ARG A 355 -12.00 -30.46 -0.74
N ALA A 356 -10.73 -30.15 -1.07
CA ALA A 356 -10.30 -28.79 -1.34
C ALA A 356 -10.83 -28.26 -2.69
N GLY A 357 -10.75 -29.07 -3.74
CA GLY A 357 -11.23 -28.70 -5.08
C GLY A 357 -12.74 -28.49 -5.09
N ARG A 358 -13.51 -29.38 -4.47
CA ARG A 358 -14.97 -29.21 -4.37
C ARG A 358 -15.37 -27.91 -3.69
N LEU A 359 -14.73 -27.58 -2.53
CA LEU A 359 -15.02 -26.33 -1.84
C LEU A 359 -14.68 -25.11 -2.71
N LEU A 360 -13.49 -25.10 -3.32
CA LEU A 360 -13.07 -23.98 -4.16
C LEU A 360 -13.91 -23.84 -5.42
N TRP A 361 -14.32 -24.96 -6.05
CA TRP A 361 -15.23 -24.90 -7.18
C TRP A 361 -16.55 -24.23 -6.80
N ASN A 362 -17.20 -24.71 -5.72
CA ASN A 362 -18.49 -24.18 -5.30
C ASN A 362 -18.44 -22.70 -4.96
N ILE A 363 -17.42 -22.26 -4.21
CA ILE A 363 -17.25 -20.84 -3.84
C ILE A 363 -16.98 -19.98 -5.08
N THR A 364 -16.06 -20.44 -5.93
CA THR A 364 -15.60 -19.67 -7.08
C THR A 364 -16.69 -19.58 -8.12
N SER A 365 -17.29 -20.69 -8.54
CA SER A 365 -18.31 -20.71 -9.59
C SER A 365 -19.52 -19.81 -9.25
N GLN A 366 -20.03 -19.88 -8.01
CA GLN A 366 -21.12 -19.02 -7.57
C GLN A 366 -20.74 -17.53 -7.61
N THR A 367 -19.53 -17.20 -7.14
CA THR A 367 -19.06 -15.80 -7.17
C THR A 367 -18.88 -15.26 -8.59
N LEU A 368 -18.40 -16.10 -9.54
CA LEU A 368 -18.22 -15.72 -10.93
C LEU A 368 -19.56 -15.53 -11.65
N LEU A 369 -20.50 -16.44 -11.45
CA LEU A 369 -21.85 -16.34 -12.00
C LEU A 369 -22.54 -15.07 -11.50
N TYR A 370 -22.53 -14.84 -10.20
CA TYR A 370 -23.11 -13.64 -9.61
C TYR A 370 -22.49 -12.36 -10.16
N SER A 371 -21.17 -12.31 -10.31
CA SER A 371 -20.50 -11.16 -10.93
C SER A 371 -20.94 -10.90 -12.36
N ALA A 372 -21.22 -11.97 -13.12
CA ALA A 372 -21.68 -11.87 -14.50
C ALA A 372 -23.16 -11.49 -14.63
N GLU A 373 -24.00 -11.93 -13.70
CA GLU A 373 -25.42 -11.56 -13.60
C GLU A 373 -25.60 -10.07 -13.31
N LEU A 374 -24.71 -9.50 -12.49
CA LEU A 374 -24.75 -8.09 -12.09
C LEU A 374 -24.21 -7.13 -13.16
N LEU A 375 -23.62 -7.63 -14.26
CA LEU A 375 -23.17 -6.77 -15.35
C LEU A 375 -24.34 -6.00 -15.97
N GLY A 376 -24.20 -4.68 -16.04
CA GLY A 376 -25.27 -3.77 -16.46
C GLY A 376 -26.13 -3.24 -15.31
N GLU A 377 -26.17 -3.92 -14.16
CA GLU A 377 -26.81 -3.44 -12.94
C GLU A 377 -25.88 -2.58 -12.08
N ILE A 378 -24.69 -3.11 -11.71
CA ILE A 378 -23.74 -2.41 -10.82
C ILE A 378 -22.66 -1.63 -11.54
N ALA A 379 -22.29 -2.05 -12.74
CA ALA A 379 -21.29 -1.45 -13.61
C ALA A 379 -21.62 -1.67 -15.08
N ASP A 380 -21.07 -0.84 -15.97
CA ASP A 380 -21.32 -0.95 -17.41
C ASP A 380 -20.41 -1.95 -18.13
N ASP A 381 -19.27 -2.30 -17.54
CA ASP A 381 -18.29 -3.21 -18.14
C ASP A 381 -17.60 -4.12 -17.12
N ILE A 382 -17.07 -5.24 -17.62
CA ILE A 382 -16.41 -6.26 -16.80
C ILE A 382 -15.08 -5.78 -16.22
N HIS A 383 -14.41 -4.84 -16.87
CA HIS A 383 -13.14 -4.30 -16.40
C HIS A 383 -13.33 -3.48 -15.11
N ALA A 384 -14.39 -2.68 -15.04
CA ALA A 384 -14.76 -1.95 -13.83
C ALA A 384 -14.99 -2.89 -12.65
N ILE A 385 -15.69 -4.01 -12.86
CA ILE A 385 -15.94 -5.04 -11.84
C ILE A 385 -14.62 -5.66 -11.36
N ASP A 386 -13.76 -6.06 -12.28
CA ASP A 386 -12.46 -6.66 -11.95
C ASP A 386 -11.55 -5.68 -11.17
N GLN A 387 -11.48 -4.43 -11.60
CA GLN A 387 -10.67 -3.43 -10.90
C GLN A 387 -11.23 -3.13 -9.50
N ALA A 388 -12.56 -3.06 -9.33
CA ALA A 388 -13.18 -2.86 -8.03
C ALA A 388 -12.78 -3.96 -7.03
N MET A 389 -12.79 -5.22 -7.45
CA MET A 389 -12.39 -6.34 -6.59
C MET A 389 -10.88 -6.36 -6.30
N LYS A 390 -10.06 -6.03 -7.30
CA LYS A 390 -8.59 -5.95 -7.14
C LYS A 390 -8.18 -4.83 -6.19
N TRP A 391 -8.78 -3.66 -6.31
CA TRP A 391 -8.40 -2.48 -5.52
C TRP A 391 -9.12 -2.37 -4.17
N GLY A 392 -10.35 -2.92 -4.06
CA GLY A 392 -11.15 -2.88 -2.83
C GLY A 392 -10.90 -4.07 -1.90
N PHE A 393 -10.83 -5.28 -2.45
CA PHE A 393 -10.62 -6.51 -1.68
C PHE A 393 -9.19 -7.07 -1.77
N GLY A 394 -8.30 -6.40 -2.51
CA GLY A 394 -6.90 -6.81 -2.65
C GLY A 394 -6.72 -8.13 -3.41
N TRP A 395 -7.66 -8.49 -4.30
CA TRP A 395 -7.53 -9.67 -5.14
C TRP A 395 -6.46 -9.46 -6.21
N GLU A 396 -5.71 -10.50 -6.54
CA GLU A 396 -4.72 -10.47 -7.62
C GLU A 396 -5.39 -10.52 -9.00
N LEU A 397 -6.50 -11.26 -9.09
CA LEU A 397 -7.35 -11.40 -10.27
C LEU A 397 -8.78 -10.97 -9.90
N GLY A 398 -9.39 -10.15 -10.74
CA GLY A 398 -10.82 -9.88 -10.63
C GLY A 398 -11.65 -11.09 -11.10
N PRO A 399 -13.00 -11.08 -10.94
CA PRO A 399 -13.85 -12.21 -11.29
C PRO A 399 -13.65 -12.71 -12.72
N PHE A 400 -13.63 -11.85 -13.71
CA PHE A 400 -13.52 -12.23 -15.13
C PHE A 400 -12.09 -12.63 -15.50
N GLU A 401 -11.07 -11.96 -14.94
CA GLU A 401 -9.67 -12.39 -15.06
C GLU A 401 -9.44 -13.77 -14.42
N MET A 402 -10.15 -14.08 -13.34
CA MET A 402 -10.13 -15.36 -12.65
C MET A 402 -10.81 -16.43 -13.49
N TRP A 403 -11.92 -16.10 -14.13
CA TRP A 403 -12.65 -17.01 -14.99
C TRP A 403 -11.82 -17.41 -16.21
N ASP A 404 -11.15 -16.45 -16.85
CA ASP A 404 -10.16 -16.72 -17.91
C ASP A 404 -9.01 -17.62 -17.41
N ALA A 405 -8.53 -17.39 -16.18
CA ALA A 405 -7.42 -18.18 -15.61
C ALA A 405 -7.77 -19.65 -15.40
N ILE A 406 -9.02 -19.98 -15.05
CA ILE A 406 -9.50 -21.37 -14.90
C ILE A 406 -10.00 -21.96 -16.20
N GLY A 407 -10.27 -21.14 -17.22
CA GLY A 407 -10.78 -21.54 -18.54
C GLY A 407 -12.29 -21.41 -18.63
N LEU A 408 -12.77 -20.40 -19.38
CA LEU A 408 -14.20 -20.07 -19.51
C LEU A 408 -14.99 -21.25 -20.08
N LYS A 409 -14.59 -21.81 -21.21
CA LYS A 409 -15.30 -22.92 -21.88
C LYS A 409 -15.40 -24.15 -20.97
N GLN A 410 -14.27 -24.60 -20.41
CA GLN A 410 -14.24 -25.77 -19.52
C GLN A 410 -15.13 -25.60 -18.29
N SER A 411 -15.12 -24.41 -17.71
CA SER A 411 -15.97 -24.11 -16.54
C SER A 411 -17.45 -23.98 -16.91
N ALA A 412 -17.77 -23.43 -18.09
CA ALA A 412 -19.13 -23.36 -18.63
C ALA A 412 -19.74 -24.76 -18.85
N GLU A 413 -18.99 -25.66 -19.49
CA GLU A 413 -19.42 -27.05 -19.68
C GLU A 413 -19.68 -27.76 -18.32
N LYS A 414 -18.83 -27.52 -17.32
CA LYS A 414 -19.03 -28.09 -15.99
C LYS A 414 -20.26 -27.49 -15.28
N LEU A 415 -20.49 -26.18 -15.41
CA LEU A 415 -21.67 -25.50 -14.86
C LEU A 415 -22.97 -26.04 -15.47
N GLU A 416 -23.03 -26.23 -16.80
CA GLU A 416 -24.19 -26.82 -17.50
C GLU A 416 -24.46 -28.25 -17.03
N GLN A 417 -23.40 -29.08 -16.88
CA GLN A 417 -23.52 -30.45 -16.35
C GLN A 417 -24.09 -30.49 -14.93
N LEU A 418 -23.81 -29.45 -14.13
CA LEU A 418 -24.34 -29.30 -12.77
C LEU A 418 -25.72 -28.61 -12.73
N GLY A 419 -26.30 -28.27 -13.88
CA GLY A 419 -27.60 -27.63 -14.00
C GLY A 419 -27.63 -26.16 -13.57
N ALA A 420 -26.47 -25.48 -13.55
CA ALA A 420 -26.41 -24.06 -13.28
C ALA A 420 -26.86 -23.24 -14.50
N ASP A 421 -27.70 -22.23 -14.29
CA ASP A 421 -28.06 -21.30 -15.35
C ASP A 421 -26.94 -20.25 -15.54
N MET A 422 -26.52 -20.12 -16.79
CA MET A 422 -25.43 -19.19 -17.15
C MET A 422 -26.03 -17.97 -17.87
N PRO A 423 -25.57 -16.73 -17.56
CA PRO A 423 -26.05 -15.54 -18.22
C PRO A 423 -26.02 -15.64 -19.74
N GLY A 424 -27.10 -15.25 -20.41
CA GLY A 424 -27.28 -15.40 -21.85
C GLY A 424 -26.16 -14.76 -22.68
N TRP A 425 -25.63 -13.63 -22.24
CA TRP A 425 -24.54 -12.94 -22.93
C TRP A 425 -23.21 -13.74 -22.94
N ILE A 426 -22.99 -14.62 -21.94
CA ILE A 426 -21.81 -15.53 -21.94
C ILE A 426 -22.04 -16.68 -22.91
N LYS A 427 -23.28 -17.23 -22.98
CA LYS A 427 -23.63 -18.27 -23.96
C LYS A 427 -23.43 -17.74 -25.39
N GLU A 428 -23.94 -16.54 -25.69
CA GLU A 428 -23.73 -15.88 -26.98
C GLU A 428 -22.24 -15.60 -27.30
N MET A 429 -21.44 -15.26 -26.28
CA MET A 429 -20.01 -15.06 -26.43
C MET A 429 -19.32 -16.35 -26.86
N LEU A 430 -19.62 -17.47 -26.21
CA LEU A 430 -19.08 -18.78 -26.51
C LEU A 430 -19.56 -19.30 -27.88
N ASP A 431 -20.83 -19.09 -28.23
CA ASP A 431 -21.40 -19.47 -29.54
C ASP A 431 -20.71 -18.76 -30.72
N LYS A 432 -20.25 -17.52 -30.48
CA LYS A 432 -19.44 -16.74 -31.42
C LYS A 432 -17.96 -17.18 -31.48
N GLY A 433 -17.57 -18.16 -30.68
CA GLY A 433 -16.19 -18.68 -30.65
C GLY A 433 -15.24 -17.86 -29.75
N ASN A 434 -15.77 -16.94 -28.96
CA ASN A 434 -14.95 -16.17 -28.01
C ASN A 434 -14.85 -16.94 -26.68
N GLU A 435 -13.66 -17.42 -26.34
CA GLU A 435 -13.42 -18.29 -25.16
C GLU A 435 -12.73 -17.57 -24.00
N THR A 436 -12.49 -16.24 -24.10
CA THR A 436 -11.85 -15.44 -23.05
C THR A 436 -12.47 -14.07 -22.95
N PHE A 437 -12.58 -13.55 -21.73
CA PHE A 437 -13.07 -12.19 -21.48
C PHE A 437 -12.04 -11.11 -21.83
N TYR A 438 -10.75 -11.46 -21.72
CA TYR A 438 -9.66 -10.56 -22.05
C TYR A 438 -8.76 -11.15 -23.13
N ILE A 439 -8.38 -10.29 -24.08
CA ILE A 439 -7.33 -10.59 -25.06
C ILE A 439 -6.25 -9.51 -25.00
N LYS A 440 -5.05 -9.86 -25.45
CA LYS A 440 -3.94 -8.91 -25.53
C LYS A 440 -3.38 -8.93 -26.95
N GLU A 441 -3.38 -7.76 -27.58
CA GLU A 441 -2.84 -7.58 -28.93
C GLU A 441 -1.90 -6.38 -28.97
N ASN A 442 -0.71 -6.56 -29.48
CA ASN A 442 0.31 -5.51 -29.61
C ASN A 442 0.55 -4.68 -28.32
N GLY A 443 0.50 -5.35 -27.15
CA GLY A 443 0.67 -4.71 -25.85
C GLY A 443 -0.60 -4.08 -25.25
N THR A 444 -1.65 -3.88 -26.05
CA THR A 444 -2.95 -3.34 -25.59
C THR A 444 -3.84 -4.48 -25.09
N VAL A 445 -4.49 -4.26 -23.95
CA VAL A 445 -5.47 -5.18 -23.37
C VAL A 445 -6.86 -4.78 -23.84
N PHE A 446 -7.63 -5.77 -24.31
CA PHE A 446 -9.03 -5.61 -24.68
C PHE A 446 -9.89 -6.46 -23.75
N TYR A 447 -11.08 -6.00 -23.46
CA TYR A 447 -12.10 -6.76 -22.73
C TYR A 447 -13.34 -6.96 -23.60
N TYR A 448 -14.05 -8.07 -23.39
CA TYR A 448 -15.29 -8.37 -24.13
C TYR A 448 -16.43 -7.49 -23.62
N ASP A 449 -17.08 -6.78 -24.54
CA ASP A 449 -18.25 -5.95 -24.27
C ASP A 449 -19.30 -6.12 -25.36
N ARG A 450 -20.44 -6.73 -25.02
CA ARG A 450 -21.66 -6.81 -25.87
C ARG A 450 -21.41 -7.29 -27.30
N GLY A 451 -20.58 -8.30 -27.47
CA GLY A 451 -20.35 -8.95 -28.77
C GLY A 451 -19.06 -8.57 -29.47
N GLU A 452 -18.29 -7.64 -28.95
CA GLU A 452 -17.00 -7.20 -29.49
C GLU A 452 -15.94 -7.01 -28.39
N TYR A 453 -14.67 -7.01 -28.76
CA TYR A 453 -13.58 -6.65 -27.84
C TYR A 453 -13.29 -5.16 -27.91
N ARG A 454 -13.32 -4.49 -26.75
CA ARG A 454 -13.00 -3.06 -26.60
C ARG A 454 -11.69 -2.87 -25.88
N ALA A 455 -10.85 -1.96 -26.38
CA ALA A 455 -9.60 -1.62 -25.72
C ALA A 455 -9.85 -1.03 -24.33
N VAL A 456 -9.12 -1.53 -23.34
CA VAL A 456 -9.05 -0.90 -22.03
C VAL A 456 -8.49 0.51 -22.21
N LYS A 457 -9.20 1.50 -21.70
CA LYS A 457 -8.76 2.90 -21.79
C LYS A 457 -7.44 3.07 -21.04
N GLU A 458 -6.36 3.21 -21.78
CA GLU A 458 -5.03 3.39 -21.20
C GLU A 458 -4.88 4.79 -20.58
N ASN A 459 -4.42 4.80 -19.34
CA ASN A 459 -3.89 6.02 -18.74
C ASN A 459 -2.41 6.14 -19.14
N LYS A 460 -2.07 7.15 -19.94
CA LYS A 460 -0.70 7.41 -20.44
C LYS A 460 0.36 7.50 -19.32
N LYS A 461 -0.07 7.76 -18.08
CA LYS A 461 0.81 7.78 -16.91
C LYS A 461 1.06 6.39 -16.31
N ARG A 462 0.32 5.37 -16.72
CA ARG A 462 0.55 3.99 -16.28
C ARG A 462 1.47 3.30 -17.27
N ILE A 463 2.72 3.13 -16.88
CA ILE A 463 3.70 2.37 -17.67
C ILE A 463 3.59 0.90 -17.30
N HIS A 464 3.42 0.03 -18.30
CA HIS A 464 3.40 -1.42 -18.13
C HIS A 464 4.71 -2.02 -18.66
N LEU A 465 5.64 -2.37 -17.76
CA LEU A 465 6.97 -2.85 -18.15
C LEU A 465 6.94 -4.10 -19.01
N GLN A 466 6.02 -5.03 -18.71
CA GLN A 466 5.87 -6.24 -19.51
C GLN A 466 5.49 -5.92 -20.97
N ALA A 467 4.58 -4.97 -21.17
CA ALA A 467 4.18 -4.54 -22.51
C ALA A 467 5.34 -3.84 -23.23
N LEU A 468 6.12 -3.01 -22.54
CA LEU A 468 7.30 -2.37 -23.12
C LEU A 468 8.36 -3.39 -23.55
N LYS A 469 8.61 -4.42 -22.74
CA LYS A 469 9.56 -5.50 -23.09
C LYS A 469 9.12 -6.28 -24.33
N GLU A 470 7.83 -6.48 -24.50
CA GLU A 470 7.26 -7.19 -25.66
C GLU A 470 7.28 -6.35 -26.94
N THR A 471 7.06 -5.04 -26.84
CA THR A 471 6.94 -4.13 -28.00
C THR A 471 8.25 -3.47 -28.41
N LYS A 472 9.04 -2.98 -27.45
CA LYS A 472 10.32 -2.31 -27.70
C LYS A 472 11.55 -3.19 -27.49
N GLY A 473 11.35 -4.31 -26.80
CA GLY A 473 12.44 -5.22 -26.47
C GLY A 473 13.22 -4.81 -25.21
N VAL A 474 14.25 -5.58 -24.92
CA VAL A 474 15.15 -5.38 -23.78
C VAL A 474 16.54 -5.05 -24.33
N ILE A 475 17.11 -3.92 -23.94
CA ILE A 475 18.44 -3.46 -24.37
C ILE A 475 19.53 -4.42 -23.87
N ALA A 476 19.44 -4.78 -22.57
CA ALA A 476 20.34 -5.74 -21.92
C ALA A 476 19.64 -6.39 -20.73
N LYS A 477 20.02 -7.62 -20.41
CA LYS A 477 19.51 -8.34 -19.22
C LYS A 477 20.55 -9.32 -18.68
N ASN A 478 20.43 -9.61 -17.38
CA ASN A 478 21.06 -10.74 -16.70
C ASN A 478 20.07 -11.38 -15.71
N SER A 479 20.56 -12.19 -14.77
CA SER A 479 19.73 -12.86 -13.77
C SER A 479 19.00 -11.91 -12.81
N GLY A 480 19.56 -10.75 -12.51
CA GLY A 480 19.05 -9.80 -11.50
C GLY A 480 18.37 -8.58 -12.02
N ALA A 481 18.70 -8.13 -13.26
CA ALA A 481 18.16 -6.89 -13.79
C ALA A 481 18.02 -6.87 -15.31
N SER A 482 17.19 -5.95 -15.81
CA SER A 482 16.99 -5.65 -17.22
C SER A 482 17.11 -4.16 -17.49
N LEU A 483 17.76 -3.78 -18.58
CA LEU A 483 17.79 -2.41 -19.09
C LEU A 483 16.76 -2.29 -20.22
N ILE A 484 15.88 -1.30 -20.12
CA ILE A 484 14.70 -1.15 -20.98
C ILE A 484 14.61 0.29 -21.45
N ASP A 485 14.17 0.54 -22.68
CA ASP A 485 13.83 1.88 -23.17
C ASP A 485 12.44 2.29 -22.67
N LEU A 486 12.37 3.31 -21.80
CA LEU A 486 11.12 3.89 -21.31
C LEU A 486 10.42 4.82 -22.29
N GLY A 487 11.09 5.16 -23.39
CA GLY A 487 10.70 6.24 -24.29
C GLY A 487 11.15 7.62 -23.79
N ASP A 488 10.98 8.64 -24.65
CA ASP A 488 11.41 10.03 -24.41
C ASP A 488 12.93 10.14 -24.10
N ASP A 489 13.73 9.26 -24.72
CA ASP A 489 15.20 9.14 -24.52
C ASP A 489 15.59 8.87 -23.06
N VAL A 490 14.79 8.15 -22.30
CA VAL A 490 15.08 7.74 -20.92
C VAL A 490 15.17 6.22 -20.83
N ALA A 491 16.28 5.72 -20.27
CA ALA A 491 16.45 4.30 -19.96
C ALA A 491 15.90 3.94 -18.58
N LEU A 492 15.43 2.71 -18.39
CA LEU A 492 15.07 2.13 -17.11
C LEU A 492 15.95 0.93 -16.80
N LEU A 493 16.54 0.91 -15.63
CA LEU A 493 17.12 -0.27 -15.03
C LEU A 493 16.11 -0.90 -14.07
N GLU A 494 15.53 -2.04 -14.47
CA GLU A 494 14.56 -2.79 -13.69
C GLU A 494 15.25 -3.91 -12.90
N PHE A 495 15.09 -3.91 -11.58
CA PHE A 495 15.49 -5.04 -10.73
C PHE A 495 14.40 -6.12 -10.74
N HIS A 496 14.83 -7.39 -10.87
CA HIS A 496 13.93 -8.55 -10.84
C HIS A 496 14.58 -9.81 -10.19
N SER A 497 15.66 -9.63 -9.44
CA SER A 497 16.21 -10.68 -8.59
C SER A 497 15.20 -11.08 -7.49
N LYS A 498 15.44 -12.19 -6.79
CA LYS A 498 14.58 -12.59 -5.68
C LYS A 498 14.50 -11.47 -4.62
N SER A 499 13.29 -10.95 -4.39
CA SER A 499 13.04 -9.80 -3.51
C SER A 499 13.79 -8.52 -3.92
N ASN A 500 14.28 -8.45 -5.14
CA ASN A 500 15.12 -7.37 -5.67
C ASN A 500 16.39 -7.11 -4.83
N ALA A 501 16.92 -8.17 -4.17
CA ALA A 501 18.14 -8.09 -3.38
C ALA A 501 19.34 -7.86 -4.30
N ILE A 502 20.23 -6.94 -3.87
CA ILE A 502 21.39 -6.50 -4.66
C ILE A 502 22.51 -7.52 -4.54
N GLY A 503 22.87 -8.12 -5.67
CA GLY A 503 24.04 -8.95 -5.87
C GLY A 503 24.96 -8.39 -6.95
N LEU A 504 26.02 -9.10 -7.31
CA LEU A 504 26.95 -8.70 -8.37
C LEU A 504 26.27 -8.50 -9.72
N ASP A 505 25.23 -9.28 -10.01
CA ASP A 505 24.43 -9.17 -11.22
C ASP A 505 23.74 -7.80 -11.36
N ILE A 506 23.12 -7.29 -10.28
CA ILE A 506 22.52 -5.95 -10.26
C ILE A 506 23.62 -4.88 -10.36
N ILE A 507 24.72 -5.01 -9.60
CA ILE A 507 25.86 -4.08 -9.66
C ILE A 507 26.40 -3.95 -11.09
N GLN A 508 26.62 -5.05 -11.79
CA GLN A 508 27.08 -5.08 -13.18
C GLN A 508 26.09 -4.38 -14.11
N MET A 509 24.79 -4.61 -13.91
CA MET A 509 23.75 -3.97 -14.74
C MET A 509 23.61 -2.48 -14.46
N ILE A 510 23.84 -1.99 -13.25
CA ILE A 510 23.92 -0.55 -12.96
C ILE A 510 25.08 0.07 -13.77
N HIS A 511 26.28 -0.53 -13.76
CA HIS A 511 27.39 -0.05 -14.56
C HIS A 511 27.06 0.00 -16.05
N LYS A 512 26.49 -1.09 -16.60
CA LYS A 512 26.07 -1.14 -18.00
C LYS A 512 25.00 -0.11 -18.32
N GLY A 513 24.03 0.08 -17.41
CA GLY A 513 22.98 1.09 -17.56
C GLY A 513 23.52 2.51 -17.58
N LEU A 514 24.51 2.83 -16.74
CA LEU A 514 25.17 4.13 -16.74
C LEU A 514 25.93 4.39 -18.05
N GLU A 515 26.73 3.41 -18.53
CA GLU A 515 27.46 3.49 -19.79
C GLU A 515 26.53 3.67 -21.01
N GLU A 516 25.45 2.89 -21.05
CA GLU A 516 24.46 2.97 -22.13
C GLU A 516 23.73 4.32 -22.10
N THR A 517 23.37 4.79 -20.89
CA THR A 517 22.71 6.09 -20.71
C THR A 517 23.61 7.26 -21.14
N GLU A 518 24.89 7.20 -20.83
CA GLU A 518 25.83 8.25 -21.22
C GLU A 518 25.91 8.41 -22.75
N ARG A 519 25.84 7.29 -23.49
CA ARG A 519 25.97 7.26 -24.96
C ARG A 519 24.65 7.58 -25.69
N ASN A 520 23.53 7.06 -25.20
CA ASN A 520 22.32 6.95 -26.01
C ASN A 520 21.08 7.58 -25.38
N TYR A 521 21.11 7.97 -24.09
CA TYR A 521 19.93 8.44 -23.38
C TYR A 521 20.17 9.78 -22.67
N LYS A 522 19.07 10.45 -22.34
CA LYS A 522 19.06 11.70 -21.55
C LYS A 522 19.26 11.42 -20.06
N GLY A 523 18.78 10.30 -19.56
CA GLY A 523 18.85 9.94 -18.15
C GLY A 523 18.51 8.48 -17.90
N LEU A 524 18.80 8.01 -16.68
CA LEU A 524 18.52 6.66 -16.20
C LEU A 524 17.51 6.72 -15.06
N VAL A 525 16.47 5.91 -15.16
CA VAL A 525 15.58 5.60 -14.02
C VAL A 525 16.00 4.26 -13.44
N ILE A 526 16.11 4.16 -12.12
CA ILE A 526 16.26 2.88 -11.40
C ILE A 526 14.94 2.59 -10.70
N GLY A 527 14.25 1.53 -11.14
CA GLY A 527 12.91 1.21 -10.64
C GLY A 527 12.45 -0.18 -11.07
N ASN A 528 11.25 -0.58 -10.64
CA ASN A 528 10.63 -1.84 -11.05
C ASN A 528 9.11 -1.83 -10.76
N GLN A 529 8.41 -2.91 -11.13
CA GLN A 529 6.99 -3.13 -10.82
C GLN A 529 6.78 -4.40 -9.98
N GLY A 530 7.75 -4.73 -9.13
CA GLY A 530 7.65 -5.83 -8.17
C GLY A 530 6.79 -5.48 -6.94
N LYS A 531 6.88 -6.33 -5.94
CA LYS A 531 6.18 -6.10 -4.66
C LYS A 531 6.82 -4.97 -3.83
N ASN A 532 8.15 -4.84 -3.89
CA ASN A 532 8.96 -3.86 -3.20
C ASN A 532 10.05 -3.36 -4.15
N PHE A 533 10.57 -2.18 -3.90
CA PHE A 533 11.68 -1.66 -4.67
C PHE A 533 12.94 -2.51 -4.49
N CYS A 534 13.42 -2.69 -3.25
CA CYS A 534 14.58 -3.49 -2.92
C CYS A 534 14.66 -3.73 -1.41
N VAL A 535 14.88 -4.98 -0.99
CA VAL A 535 14.97 -5.32 0.45
C VAL A 535 16.38 -5.30 1.02
N GLY A 536 17.37 -4.85 0.24
CA GLY A 536 18.77 -4.72 0.66
C GLY A 536 19.73 -5.60 -0.12
N ALA A 537 20.91 -5.81 0.44
CA ALA A 537 21.95 -6.67 -0.16
C ALA A 537 21.58 -8.16 -0.09
N ASN A 538 22.19 -8.96 -0.94
CA ASN A 538 22.06 -10.42 -0.92
C ASN A 538 22.82 -11.02 0.28
N LEU A 539 22.16 -11.06 1.44
CA LEU A 539 22.73 -11.59 2.69
C LEU A 539 23.17 -13.06 2.60
N ALA A 540 22.52 -13.86 1.74
CA ALA A 540 22.90 -15.26 1.58
C ALA A 540 24.29 -15.40 0.97
N MET A 541 24.61 -14.56 -0.02
CA MET A 541 25.93 -14.51 -0.64
C MET A 541 27.00 -14.05 0.39
N ILE A 542 26.73 -12.95 1.09
CA ILE A 542 27.67 -12.43 2.10
C ILE A 542 27.94 -13.48 3.19
N LEU A 543 26.89 -14.13 3.70
CA LEU A 543 27.02 -15.13 4.74
C LEU A 543 27.83 -16.34 4.27
N MET A 544 27.62 -16.81 3.06
CA MET A 544 28.32 -17.95 2.48
C MET A 544 29.82 -17.66 2.36
N GLU A 545 30.20 -16.52 1.77
CA GLU A 545 31.60 -16.13 1.61
C GLU A 545 32.31 -15.96 2.96
N VAL A 546 31.63 -15.38 3.95
CA VAL A 546 32.19 -15.18 5.30
C VAL A 546 32.33 -16.52 6.04
N GLN A 547 31.40 -17.47 5.88
CA GLN A 547 31.51 -18.80 6.48
C GLN A 547 32.63 -19.65 5.87
N ASP A 548 32.96 -19.36 4.62
CA ASP A 548 34.10 -20.00 3.91
C ASP A 548 35.42 -19.24 4.11
N ASP A 549 35.46 -18.28 5.05
CA ASP A 549 36.61 -17.39 5.33
C ASP A 549 37.11 -16.58 4.11
N ASN A 550 36.26 -16.40 3.10
CA ASN A 550 36.58 -15.71 1.85
C ASN A 550 36.36 -14.19 1.94
N PHE A 551 37.04 -13.55 2.89
CA PHE A 551 36.91 -12.11 3.13
C PHE A 551 37.37 -11.22 1.98
N LEU A 552 38.28 -11.70 1.12
CA LEU A 552 38.69 -10.96 -0.08
C LEU A 552 37.54 -10.78 -1.08
N GLU A 553 36.71 -11.81 -1.23
CA GLU A 553 35.54 -11.71 -2.10
C GLU A 553 34.48 -10.76 -1.51
N VAL A 554 34.26 -10.80 -0.20
CA VAL A 554 33.35 -9.85 0.48
C VAL A 554 33.89 -8.43 0.33
N ASP A 555 35.20 -8.16 0.55
CA ASP A 555 35.82 -6.83 0.32
C ASP A 555 35.60 -6.36 -1.13
N PHE A 556 35.86 -7.25 -2.10
CA PHE A 556 35.68 -6.95 -3.52
C PHE A 556 34.23 -6.54 -3.83
N VAL A 557 33.25 -7.30 -3.35
CA VAL A 557 31.82 -7.01 -3.62
C VAL A 557 31.40 -5.68 -2.98
N ILE A 558 31.81 -5.42 -1.73
CA ILE A 558 31.48 -4.16 -1.05
C ILE A 558 32.17 -2.97 -1.74
N ARG A 559 33.43 -3.10 -2.11
CA ARG A 559 34.17 -2.08 -2.87
C ARG A 559 33.47 -1.76 -4.20
N ARG A 560 33.07 -2.79 -4.95
CA ARG A 560 32.34 -2.62 -6.22
C ARG A 560 30.99 -1.93 -6.01
N PHE A 561 30.29 -2.25 -4.93
CA PHE A 561 29.04 -1.58 -4.60
C PHE A 561 29.26 -0.11 -4.25
N GLN A 562 30.28 0.23 -3.43
CA GLN A 562 30.66 1.61 -3.11
C GLN A 562 31.03 2.41 -4.37
N GLU A 563 31.90 1.85 -5.24
CA GLU A 563 32.25 2.47 -6.52
C GLU A 563 31.02 2.72 -7.41
N THR A 564 30.05 1.80 -7.38
CA THR A 564 28.81 1.94 -8.14
C THR A 564 27.97 3.09 -7.61
N MET A 565 27.87 3.24 -6.30
CA MET A 565 27.16 4.37 -5.68
C MET A 565 27.82 5.71 -6.01
N MET A 566 29.16 5.77 -6.03
CA MET A 566 29.90 6.95 -6.47
C MET A 566 29.67 7.26 -7.95
N LYS A 567 29.62 6.24 -8.82
CA LYS A 567 29.28 6.44 -10.24
C LYS A 567 27.85 6.96 -10.45
N ILE A 568 26.88 6.52 -9.67
CA ILE A 568 25.51 7.08 -9.68
C ILE A 568 25.57 8.56 -9.31
N LYS A 569 26.27 8.91 -8.22
CA LYS A 569 26.35 10.28 -7.69
C LYS A 569 26.97 11.26 -8.68
N TYR A 570 28.03 10.84 -9.34
CA TYR A 570 28.83 11.66 -10.24
C TYR A 570 28.58 11.38 -11.72
N SER A 571 27.43 10.75 -12.04
CA SER A 571 27.04 10.47 -13.41
C SER A 571 26.86 11.74 -14.24
N ALA A 572 27.43 11.77 -15.45
CA ALA A 572 27.28 12.87 -16.41
C ALA A 572 25.81 13.09 -16.83
N LYS A 573 24.99 12.04 -16.76
CA LYS A 573 23.54 12.08 -17.03
C LYS A 573 22.77 11.90 -15.73
N PRO A 574 21.58 12.50 -15.57
CA PRO A 574 20.79 12.36 -14.35
C PRO A 574 20.34 10.91 -14.13
N VAL A 575 20.54 10.42 -12.91
CA VAL A 575 20.02 9.14 -12.43
C VAL A 575 18.90 9.43 -11.44
N VAL A 576 17.70 8.91 -11.71
CA VAL A 576 16.52 9.07 -10.85
C VAL A 576 16.15 7.72 -10.26
N ALA A 577 16.16 7.60 -8.93
CA ALA A 577 15.63 6.42 -8.25
C ALA A 577 14.11 6.54 -8.07
N ALA A 578 13.39 5.42 -8.26
CA ALA A 578 11.94 5.35 -8.16
C ALA A 578 11.49 4.34 -7.08
N PRO A 579 11.76 4.57 -5.78
CA PRO A 579 11.46 3.64 -4.70
C PRO A 579 9.97 3.60 -4.35
N PHE A 580 9.50 2.41 -3.95
CA PHE A 580 8.16 2.15 -3.42
C PHE A 580 8.18 0.92 -2.50
N GLY A 581 7.17 0.80 -1.64
CA GLY A 581 7.12 -0.31 -0.69
C GLY A 581 8.39 -0.39 0.15
N MET A 582 8.86 -1.58 0.48
CA MET A 582 10.12 -1.74 1.21
C MET A 582 11.31 -1.34 0.34
N THR A 583 12.07 -0.36 0.84
CA THR A 583 13.30 0.17 0.26
C THR A 583 14.34 0.19 1.38
N LEU A 584 14.97 -0.95 1.62
CA LEU A 584 15.75 -1.19 2.84
C LEU A 584 17.24 -1.42 2.54
N GLY A 585 18.10 -1.03 3.46
CA GLY A 585 19.53 -1.27 3.39
C GLY A 585 20.13 -0.79 2.08
N GLY A 586 20.82 -1.69 1.35
CA GLY A 586 21.36 -1.41 0.02
C GLY A 586 20.38 -0.77 -0.96
N GLY A 587 19.06 -1.06 -0.84
CA GLY A 587 18.03 -0.40 -1.64
C GLY A 587 17.89 1.09 -1.31
N THR A 588 18.02 1.47 -0.04
CA THR A 588 18.11 2.88 0.37
C THR A 588 19.43 3.49 -0.09
N GLU A 589 20.53 2.73 -0.01
CA GLU A 589 21.85 3.19 -0.45
C GLU A 589 21.91 3.54 -1.94
N VAL A 590 21.13 2.86 -2.79
CA VAL A 590 20.97 3.22 -4.23
C VAL A 590 20.24 4.56 -4.41
N CYS A 591 19.27 4.87 -3.55
CA CYS A 591 18.49 6.10 -3.65
C CYS A 591 19.27 7.33 -3.17
N LEU A 592 20.08 7.21 -2.13
CA LEU A 592 20.79 8.32 -1.48
C LEU A 592 21.70 9.13 -2.44
N PRO A 593 22.56 8.51 -3.29
CA PRO A 593 23.44 9.21 -4.21
C PRO A 593 22.75 9.66 -5.52
N ALA A 594 21.53 9.19 -5.81
CA ALA A 594 20.84 9.55 -7.04
C ALA A 594 20.68 11.07 -7.20
N ALA A 595 20.67 11.55 -8.45
CA ALA A 595 20.47 12.96 -8.77
C ALA A 595 19.20 13.50 -8.10
N ARG A 596 18.13 12.71 -8.21
CA ARG A 596 16.83 12.88 -7.52
C ARG A 596 16.23 11.52 -7.21
N THR A 597 15.36 11.52 -6.23
CA THR A 597 14.47 10.39 -5.95
C THR A 597 13.02 10.82 -6.22
N GLN A 598 12.34 10.06 -7.06
CA GLN A 598 10.88 10.12 -7.24
C GLN A 598 10.30 8.98 -6.41
N ALA A 599 9.89 9.22 -5.18
CA ALA A 599 9.40 8.18 -4.28
C ALA A 599 7.88 8.01 -4.40
N ALA A 600 7.37 6.78 -4.32
CA ALA A 600 5.94 6.60 -4.06
C ALA A 600 5.61 7.10 -2.65
N SER A 601 4.41 7.64 -2.43
CA SER A 601 3.95 8.04 -1.09
C SER A 601 4.11 6.91 -0.06
N GLU A 602 3.86 5.68 -0.48
CA GLU A 602 4.05 4.46 0.32
C GLU A 602 5.44 3.84 0.04
N ALA A 603 6.50 4.61 0.23
CA ALA A 603 7.89 4.14 0.28
C ALA A 603 8.36 4.07 1.74
N TYR A 604 8.77 2.88 2.17
CA TYR A 604 9.24 2.59 3.52
C TYR A 604 10.75 2.41 3.48
N MET A 605 11.47 3.48 3.77
CA MET A 605 12.91 3.60 3.55
C MET A 605 13.69 3.54 4.85
N GLY A 606 14.83 2.85 4.85
CA GLY A 606 15.70 2.79 6.03
C GLY A 606 17.00 2.02 5.80
N LEU A 607 18.03 2.41 6.55
CA LEU A 607 19.30 1.69 6.67
C LEU A 607 19.18 0.73 7.87
N VAL A 608 18.98 -0.55 7.60
CA VAL A 608 18.53 -1.55 8.58
C VAL A 608 19.59 -2.60 8.93
N GLU A 609 20.80 -2.40 8.50
CA GLU A 609 21.92 -3.34 8.59
C GLU A 609 22.25 -3.73 10.02
N SER A 610 22.05 -2.83 11.01
CA SER A 610 22.23 -3.14 12.44
C SER A 610 21.32 -4.27 12.94
N GLY A 611 20.16 -4.42 12.33
CA GLY A 611 19.23 -5.52 12.61
C GLY A 611 19.75 -6.91 12.20
N VAL A 612 20.71 -6.97 11.29
CA VAL A 612 21.38 -8.21 10.84
C VAL A 612 22.85 -8.31 11.30
N GLY A 613 23.27 -7.44 12.22
CA GLY A 613 24.60 -7.50 12.82
C GLY A 613 25.69 -6.75 12.05
N LEU A 614 25.30 -5.91 11.09
CA LEU A 614 26.19 -5.16 10.20
C LEU A 614 25.95 -3.64 10.32
N ILE A 615 26.70 -2.85 9.55
CA ILE A 615 26.43 -1.44 9.26
C ILE A 615 26.22 -1.27 7.75
N PRO A 616 25.67 -0.16 7.27
CA PRO A 616 25.65 0.13 5.84
C PRO A 616 27.03 0.00 5.21
N GLY A 617 27.10 -0.62 4.03
CA GLY A 617 28.38 -0.91 3.36
C GLY A 617 28.50 -0.27 1.97
N GLY A 618 27.45 0.34 1.43
CA GLY A 618 27.44 0.99 0.10
C GLY A 618 27.51 2.51 0.15
N GLY A 619 27.95 3.09 1.28
CA GLY A 619 28.04 4.55 1.47
C GLY A 619 26.85 5.13 2.23
N GLY A 620 25.94 4.31 2.76
CA GLY A 620 24.75 4.79 3.46
C GLY A 620 25.06 5.66 4.66
N ASN A 621 26.10 5.34 5.44
CA ASN A 621 26.55 6.15 6.57
C ASN A 621 26.96 7.56 6.10
N LYS A 622 27.80 7.60 5.09
CA LYS A 622 28.34 8.83 4.49
C LYS A 622 27.22 9.71 3.89
N GLU A 623 26.37 9.14 3.05
CA GLU A 623 25.35 9.91 2.34
C GLU A 623 24.28 10.48 3.29
N LEU A 624 23.85 9.71 4.28
CA LEU A 624 22.89 10.20 5.27
C LEU A 624 23.50 11.32 6.12
N TYR A 625 24.77 11.17 6.53
CA TYR A 625 25.51 12.20 7.25
C TYR A 625 25.64 13.50 6.42
N ILE A 626 26.01 13.39 5.14
CA ILE A 626 26.09 14.55 4.20
C ILE A 626 24.72 15.20 4.05
N ASN A 627 23.64 14.43 3.95
CA ASN A 627 22.28 14.98 3.84
C ASN A 627 21.91 15.81 5.08
N HIS A 628 22.33 15.38 6.29
CA HIS A 628 22.14 16.16 7.51
C HIS A 628 22.97 17.47 7.51
N LEU A 629 24.22 17.44 7.05
CA LEU A 629 25.03 18.65 6.90
C LEU A 629 24.40 19.65 5.89
N ARG A 630 23.91 19.15 4.75
CA ARG A 630 23.25 19.96 3.72
C ARG A 630 21.94 20.61 4.21
N ARG A 631 21.33 20.02 5.23
CA ARG A 631 20.18 20.62 5.95
C ARG A 631 20.57 21.65 6.99
N GLY A 632 21.85 21.98 7.10
CA GLY A 632 22.39 23.03 8.00
C GLY A 632 22.69 22.56 9.41
N LEU A 633 22.73 21.23 9.69
CA LEU A 633 23.22 20.74 10.98
C LEU A 633 24.76 20.88 11.02
N ASP A 634 25.27 21.22 12.19
CA ASP A 634 26.72 21.15 12.43
C ASP A 634 27.19 19.68 12.48
N PRO A 635 28.52 19.41 12.35
CA PRO A 635 29.04 18.05 12.27
C PRO A 635 28.64 17.15 13.42
N MET A 636 28.52 17.69 14.65
CA MET A 636 28.14 16.89 15.82
C MET A 636 26.68 16.48 15.76
N ASN A 637 25.77 17.43 15.51
CA ASN A 637 24.33 17.14 15.43
C ASN A 637 23.99 16.26 14.21
N ALA A 638 24.68 16.45 13.09
CA ALA A 638 24.56 15.58 11.91
C ALA A 638 24.95 14.13 12.26
N ALA A 639 26.07 13.95 12.98
CA ALA A 639 26.51 12.61 13.43
C ALA A 639 25.54 11.95 14.40
N ILE A 640 25.01 12.70 15.38
CA ILE A 640 24.02 12.21 16.34
C ILE A 640 22.78 11.69 15.59
N LYS A 641 22.22 12.49 14.68
CA LYS A 641 21.01 12.12 13.92
C LYS A 641 21.24 10.92 13.00
N THR A 642 22.38 10.85 12.34
CA THR A 642 22.78 9.71 11.51
C THR A 642 22.89 8.44 12.36
N PHE A 643 23.59 8.53 13.49
CA PHE A 643 23.74 7.42 14.42
C PHE A 643 22.39 6.91 14.97
N GLU A 644 21.53 7.79 15.47
CA GLU A 644 20.19 7.43 15.96
C GLU A 644 19.36 6.70 14.90
N THR A 645 19.45 7.13 13.64
CA THR A 645 18.69 6.54 12.55
C THR A 645 19.16 5.13 12.21
N ILE A 646 20.50 4.95 12.08
CA ILE A 646 21.09 3.68 11.62
C ILE A 646 21.18 2.68 12.76
N ALA A 647 21.64 3.09 13.96
CA ALA A 647 21.78 2.20 15.11
C ALA A 647 20.44 1.58 15.53
N MET A 648 19.36 2.33 15.43
CA MET A 648 18.01 1.84 15.75
C MET A 648 17.31 1.15 14.57
N ALA A 649 17.99 1.00 13.42
CA ALA A 649 17.40 0.45 12.20
C ALA A 649 16.03 1.08 11.86
N LYS A 650 15.94 2.40 11.97
CA LYS A 650 14.67 3.11 11.75
C LYS A 650 14.23 3.00 10.28
N VAL A 651 12.97 2.66 10.09
CA VAL A 651 12.32 2.64 8.77
C VAL A 651 11.20 3.65 8.78
N SER A 652 11.14 4.50 7.77
CA SER A 652 10.06 5.47 7.62
C SER A 652 8.72 4.78 7.33
N ALA A 653 7.63 5.32 7.82
CA ALA A 653 6.26 4.86 7.54
C ALA A 653 5.64 5.51 6.29
N SER A 654 6.43 6.30 5.55
CA SER A 654 6.04 6.96 4.30
C SER A 654 7.26 7.64 3.65
N ALA A 655 7.13 8.08 2.40
CA ALA A 655 8.11 8.95 1.74
C ALA A 655 8.23 10.31 2.44
N GLN A 656 7.14 10.85 2.98
CA GLN A 656 7.16 12.12 3.71
C GLN A 656 7.99 12.00 4.99
N GLU A 657 7.82 10.92 5.75
CA GLU A 657 8.65 10.67 6.94
C GLU A 657 10.11 10.39 6.56
N ALA A 658 10.37 9.69 5.44
CA ALA A 658 11.73 9.52 4.93
C ALA A 658 12.42 10.86 4.63
N ARG A 659 11.66 11.87 4.14
CA ARG A 659 12.14 13.24 3.96
C ARG A 659 12.45 13.93 5.31
N GLU A 660 11.63 13.71 6.32
CA GLU A 660 11.86 14.23 7.68
C GLU A 660 13.08 13.57 8.35
N MET A 661 13.36 12.32 8.00
CA MET A 661 14.56 11.59 8.43
C MET A 661 15.82 11.95 7.61
N ASN A 662 15.72 12.84 6.63
CA ASN A 662 16.77 13.21 5.68
C ASN A 662 17.31 12.06 4.80
N ILE A 663 16.56 10.95 4.73
CA ILE A 663 16.81 9.88 3.74
C ILE A 663 16.45 10.41 2.34
N LEU A 664 15.30 11.09 2.20
CA LEU A 664 14.98 11.86 1.01
C LEU A 664 15.45 13.31 1.16
N LYS A 665 15.99 13.85 0.08
CA LYS A 665 16.40 15.27 -0.02
C LYS A 665 15.15 16.16 -0.14
N GLU A 666 15.27 17.45 0.16
CA GLU A 666 14.16 18.40 -0.03
C GLU A 666 13.72 18.52 -1.48
N THR A 667 14.66 18.36 -2.39
CA THR A 667 14.46 18.44 -3.85
C THR A 667 13.89 17.16 -4.45
N ASP A 668 13.80 16.07 -3.67
CA ASP A 668 13.19 14.82 -4.11
C ASP A 668 11.67 14.97 -4.19
N GLN A 669 11.02 14.21 -5.04
CA GLN A 669 9.59 14.30 -5.29
C GLN A 669 8.84 13.06 -4.81
N ILE A 670 7.53 13.20 -4.61
CA ILE A 670 6.66 12.12 -4.13
C ILE A 670 5.50 11.95 -5.11
N SER A 671 5.36 10.75 -5.67
CA SER A 671 4.19 10.33 -6.44
C SER A 671 3.13 9.80 -5.49
N VAL A 672 1.97 10.45 -5.45
CA VAL A 672 0.83 10.00 -4.64
C VAL A 672 0.23 8.73 -5.24
N ASN A 673 0.05 8.68 -6.56
CA ASN A 673 -0.38 7.48 -7.27
C ASN A 673 0.85 6.63 -7.65
N GLN A 674 0.99 5.47 -7.01
CA GLN A 674 2.10 4.56 -7.30
C GLN A 674 2.12 4.05 -8.75
N ASP A 675 0.96 3.94 -9.42
CA ASP A 675 0.91 3.52 -10.82
C ASP A 675 1.57 4.54 -11.77
N HIS A 676 1.68 5.80 -11.34
CA HIS A 676 2.32 6.87 -12.09
C HIS A 676 3.83 7.00 -11.80
N LEU A 677 4.36 6.25 -10.83
CA LEU A 677 5.73 6.41 -10.32
C LEU A 677 6.79 6.38 -11.42
N LEU A 678 6.75 5.38 -12.29
CA LEU A 678 7.74 5.25 -13.38
C LEU A 678 7.59 6.35 -14.43
N TYR A 679 6.36 6.79 -14.70
CA TYR A 679 6.10 7.92 -15.59
C TYR A 679 6.67 9.22 -14.99
N ASP A 680 6.38 9.48 -13.72
CA ASP A 680 6.85 10.69 -13.03
C ASP A 680 8.39 10.70 -12.95
N ALA A 681 9.01 9.56 -12.64
CA ALA A 681 10.47 9.41 -12.62
C ALA A 681 11.09 9.61 -14.02
N LYS A 682 10.45 9.11 -15.08
CA LYS A 682 10.87 9.33 -16.46
C LYS A 682 10.82 10.82 -16.80
N GLN A 683 9.72 11.50 -16.51
CA GLN A 683 9.58 12.94 -16.77
C GLN A 683 10.59 13.76 -15.98
N LEU A 684 10.86 13.37 -14.73
CA LEU A 684 11.88 14.04 -13.90
C LEU A 684 13.29 13.87 -14.49
N ALA A 685 13.66 12.67 -14.94
CA ALA A 685 14.97 12.41 -15.56
C ALA A 685 15.14 13.22 -16.85
N ALA A 686 14.13 13.23 -17.73
CA ALA A 686 14.14 14.02 -18.95
C ALA A 686 14.24 15.53 -18.67
N SER A 687 13.43 16.03 -17.73
CA SER A 687 13.43 17.45 -17.32
C SER A 687 14.78 17.90 -16.75
N LEU A 688 15.40 17.09 -15.90
CA LEU A 688 16.74 17.40 -15.36
C LEU A 688 17.77 17.56 -16.48
N TYR A 689 17.77 16.67 -17.46
CA TYR A 689 18.66 16.75 -18.60
C TYR A 689 18.38 17.99 -19.46
N ASP A 690 17.14 18.21 -19.84
CA ASP A 690 16.72 19.33 -20.72
C ASP A 690 16.94 20.69 -20.06
N THR A 691 16.96 20.76 -18.72
CA THR A 691 17.28 21.99 -17.95
C THR A 691 18.75 22.14 -17.60
N GLY A 692 19.64 21.32 -18.19
CA GLY A 692 21.08 21.48 -18.09
C GLY A 692 21.72 20.82 -16.86
N TRP A 693 21.25 19.60 -16.51
CA TRP A 693 21.83 18.78 -15.44
C TRP A 693 23.37 18.75 -15.53
N ARG A 694 24.00 18.89 -14.38
CA ARG A 694 25.42 18.63 -14.17
C ARG A 694 25.63 17.84 -12.89
N PRO A 695 26.58 16.90 -12.89
CA PRO A 695 26.90 16.17 -11.66
C PRO A 695 27.44 17.14 -10.59
N PRO A 696 27.25 16.81 -9.31
CA PRO A 696 27.82 17.61 -8.22
C PRO A 696 29.35 17.61 -8.29
N VAL A 697 29.96 18.68 -7.80
CA VAL A 697 31.42 18.75 -7.63
C VAL A 697 31.80 17.92 -6.39
N LYS A 698 32.93 17.21 -6.44
CA LYS A 698 33.46 16.51 -5.28
C LYS A 698 33.88 17.54 -4.22
N GLU A 699 33.33 17.42 -3.04
CA GLU A 699 33.60 18.30 -1.90
C GLU A 699 34.15 17.45 -0.74
N LYS A 700 35.02 18.07 0.06
CA LYS A 700 35.45 17.47 1.32
C LYS A 700 34.34 17.53 2.35
N VAL A 701 34.26 16.51 3.18
CA VAL A 701 33.26 16.34 4.22
C VAL A 701 33.86 16.69 5.57
N LYS A 702 33.29 17.67 6.25
CA LYS A 702 33.73 18.06 7.60
C LYS A 702 33.19 17.08 8.63
N VAL A 703 34.05 16.44 9.39
CA VAL A 703 33.68 15.36 10.34
C VAL A 703 33.91 15.77 11.80
N PRO A 704 33.14 15.19 12.77
CA PRO A 704 33.31 15.54 14.19
C PRO A 704 34.49 14.85 14.87
N GLY A 705 35.18 13.91 14.18
CA GLY A 705 36.43 13.29 14.63
C GLY A 705 36.36 12.63 16.01
N GLU A 706 37.49 12.63 16.74
CA GLU A 706 37.59 11.97 18.05
C GLU A 706 36.57 12.47 19.08
N THR A 707 36.24 13.77 19.06
CA THR A 707 35.22 14.35 19.95
C THR A 707 33.85 13.75 19.66
N GLY A 708 33.47 13.64 18.38
CA GLY A 708 32.22 13.02 17.97
C GLY A 708 32.18 11.54 18.28
N TYR A 709 33.29 10.83 18.03
CA TYR A 709 33.39 9.42 18.38
C TYR A 709 33.15 9.18 19.88
N ALA A 710 33.84 9.95 20.75
CA ALA A 710 33.72 9.81 22.21
C ALA A 710 32.27 10.09 22.68
N ALA A 711 31.64 11.16 22.17
CA ALA A 711 30.27 11.53 22.55
C ALA A 711 29.23 10.46 22.15
N LEU A 712 29.30 9.98 20.91
CA LEU A 712 28.38 8.92 20.41
C LEU A 712 28.59 7.59 21.13
N LEU A 713 29.87 7.24 21.40
CA LEU A 713 30.20 6.01 22.11
C LEU A 713 29.69 6.02 23.55
N LEU A 714 29.80 7.16 24.25
CA LEU A 714 29.25 7.34 25.60
C LEU A 714 27.73 7.12 25.63
N GLY A 715 27.00 7.64 24.63
CA GLY A 715 25.56 7.41 24.49
C GLY A 715 25.23 5.92 24.31
N ALA A 716 25.96 5.23 23.45
CA ALA A 716 25.79 3.79 23.24
C ALA A 716 26.12 2.98 24.50
N GLU A 717 27.15 3.38 25.27
CA GLU A 717 27.53 2.71 26.51
C GLU A 717 26.46 2.87 27.60
N GLN A 718 25.85 4.05 27.70
CA GLN A 718 24.72 4.27 28.60
C GLN A 718 23.52 3.38 28.26
N MET A 719 23.21 3.20 26.99
CA MET A 719 22.13 2.29 26.54
C MET A 719 22.45 0.83 26.93
N LYS A 720 23.70 0.41 26.81
CA LYS A 720 24.16 -0.92 27.23
C LYS A 720 24.04 -1.10 28.74
N LEU A 721 24.57 -0.17 29.53
CA LEU A 721 24.50 -0.21 31.00
C LEU A 721 23.06 -0.21 31.53
N SER A 722 22.15 0.45 30.81
CA SER A 722 20.71 0.47 31.11
C SER A 722 19.97 -0.78 30.60
N GLY A 723 20.64 -1.73 29.97
CA GLY A 723 20.06 -2.98 29.46
C GLY A 723 19.18 -2.83 28.21
N TYR A 724 19.22 -1.68 27.54
CA TYR A 724 18.46 -1.47 26.30
C TYR A 724 19.05 -2.17 25.07
N ILE A 725 20.37 -2.38 25.05
CA ILE A 725 21.08 -3.03 23.96
C ILE A 725 21.99 -4.14 24.50
N SER A 726 22.24 -5.18 23.67
CA SER A 726 23.13 -6.29 23.98
C SER A 726 24.60 -5.88 23.86
N GLU A 727 25.51 -6.73 24.35
CA GLU A 727 26.96 -6.57 24.13
C GLU A 727 27.32 -6.52 22.64
N HIS A 728 26.62 -7.30 21.80
CA HIS A 728 26.86 -7.31 20.38
C HIS A 728 26.29 -6.06 19.70
N ASP A 729 25.13 -5.57 20.13
CA ASP A 729 24.60 -4.28 19.66
C ASP A 729 25.57 -3.13 20.00
N PHE A 730 26.18 -3.16 21.19
CA PHE A 730 27.21 -2.18 21.57
C PHE A 730 28.46 -2.26 20.68
N LYS A 731 28.88 -3.49 20.30
CA LYS A 731 30.00 -3.68 19.36
C LYS A 731 29.72 -3.11 17.99
N ILE A 732 28.49 -3.32 17.46
CA ILE A 732 28.02 -2.72 16.22
C ILE A 732 27.99 -1.20 16.33
N ALA A 733 27.43 -0.67 17.43
CA ALA A 733 27.36 0.76 17.69
C ALA A 733 28.76 1.40 17.74
N LYS A 734 29.73 0.74 18.35
CA LYS A 734 31.12 1.19 18.41
C LYS A 734 31.79 1.31 17.03
N LYS A 735 31.54 0.35 16.12
CA LYS A 735 32.01 0.41 14.74
C LYS A 735 31.27 1.51 13.95
N LEU A 736 29.96 1.63 14.14
CA LEU A 736 29.15 2.67 13.52
C LEU A 736 29.56 4.08 13.94
N THR A 737 29.80 4.31 15.25
CA THR A 737 30.29 5.61 15.75
C THR A 737 31.63 6.00 15.16
N TYR A 738 32.55 5.02 14.98
CA TYR A 738 33.87 5.25 14.36
C TYR A 738 33.70 5.74 12.91
N VAL A 739 32.83 5.10 12.14
CA VAL A 739 32.60 5.47 10.73
C VAL A 739 31.94 6.86 10.62
N ILE A 740 30.85 7.08 11.36
CA ILE A 740 30.11 8.35 11.31
C ILE A 740 30.96 9.54 11.79
N ALA A 741 31.85 9.31 12.78
CA ALA A 741 32.77 10.32 13.27
C ALA A 741 33.89 10.65 12.28
N GLY A 742 34.07 9.88 11.20
CA GLY A 742 35.20 10.03 10.27
C GLY A 742 36.52 9.52 10.82
N GLY A 743 36.46 8.49 11.71
CA GLY A 743 37.64 7.90 12.31
C GLY A 743 38.21 8.70 13.48
N LYS A 744 39.48 8.43 13.80
CA LYS A 744 40.25 9.13 14.87
C LYS A 744 41.05 10.30 14.30
N VAL A 745 40.34 11.33 13.90
CA VAL A 745 40.91 12.59 13.40
C VAL A 745 40.45 13.76 14.29
N PRO A 746 41.16 14.90 14.33
CA PRO A 746 40.71 16.08 15.09
C PRO A 746 39.30 16.53 14.70
N PHE A 747 38.57 17.12 15.63
CA PHE A 747 37.25 17.72 15.37
C PHE A 747 37.33 18.77 14.24
N GLY A 748 36.41 18.67 13.30
CA GLY A 748 36.30 19.60 12.16
C GLY A 748 37.30 19.31 11.04
N THR A 749 38.00 18.18 11.05
CA THR A 749 38.80 17.74 9.91
C THR A 749 37.94 17.55 8.68
N GLU A 750 38.44 17.99 7.53
CA GLU A 750 37.82 17.80 6.23
C GLU A 750 38.45 16.57 5.55
N VAL A 751 37.63 15.57 5.25
CA VAL A 751 38.04 14.29 4.64
C VAL A 751 37.36 14.10 3.28
N ASP A 752 37.99 13.29 2.43
CA ASP A 752 37.38 12.90 1.16
C ASP A 752 36.31 11.81 1.36
N GLU A 753 35.37 11.74 0.42
CA GLU A 753 34.31 10.72 0.48
C GLU A 753 34.87 9.29 0.39
N GLU A 754 35.92 9.12 -0.40
CA GLU A 754 36.64 7.86 -0.55
C GLU A 754 37.21 7.35 0.79
N TYR A 755 37.78 8.24 1.60
CA TYR A 755 38.23 7.90 2.95
C TYR A 755 37.10 7.40 3.83
N LEU A 756 35.93 8.06 3.81
CA LEU A 756 34.76 7.61 4.57
C LEU A 756 34.26 6.22 4.11
N LEU A 757 34.33 5.94 2.82
CA LEU A 757 33.99 4.62 2.27
C LEU A 757 34.99 3.55 2.68
N GLU A 758 36.26 3.87 2.78
CA GLU A 758 37.30 2.91 3.24
C GLU A 758 37.07 2.48 4.70
N ILE A 759 36.87 3.44 5.61
CA ILE A 759 36.60 3.14 7.02
C ILE A 759 35.26 2.44 7.23
N GLU A 760 34.25 2.73 6.40
CA GLU A 760 32.97 2.03 6.39
C GLU A 760 33.16 0.56 6.00
N ARG A 761 33.91 0.29 4.93
CA ARG A 761 34.19 -1.07 4.45
C ARG A 761 35.01 -1.89 5.47
N GLU A 762 36.04 -1.31 6.07
CA GLU A 762 36.81 -1.93 7.14
C GLU A 762 35.89 -2.34 8.33
N ALA A 763 35.05 -1.42 8.78
CA ALA A 763 34.11 -1.68 9.87
C ALA A 763 33.09 -2.77 9.50
N PHE A 764 32.58 -2.74 8.26
CA PHE A 764 31.64 -3.76 7.73
C PHE A 764 32.28 -5.15 7.75
N LEU A 765 33.49 -5.31 7.20
CA LEU A 765 34.21 -6.58 7.15
C LEU A 765 34.52 -7.13 8.57
N SER A 766 34.93 -6.24 9.47
CA SER A 766 35.16 -6.60 10.88
C SER A 766 33.90 -7.16 11.56
N LEU A 767 32.71 -6.59 11.27
CA LEU A 767 31.43 -7.06 11.80
C LEU A 767 30.95 -8.35 11.10
N ALA A 768 31.15 -8.48 9.80
CA ALA A 768 30.78 -9.69 9.06
C ALA A 768 31.50 -10.94 9.57
N GLY A 769 32.77 -10.78 10.04
CA GLY A 769 33.56 -11.87 10.67
C GLY A 769 33.07 -12.30 12.06
N GLU A 770 32.16 -11.53 12.69
CA GLU A 770 31.68 -11.86 14.05
C GLU A 770 30.64 -12.98 14.02
N ALA A 771 30.84 -14.02 14.81
CA ALA A 771 29.91 -15.17 14.89
C ALA A 771 28.48 -14.76 15.23
N LYS A 772 28.30 -13.73 16.07
CA LYS A 772 26.98 -13.21 16.41
C LYS A 772 26.31 -12.47 15.25
N SER A 773 27.07 -11.76 14.41
CA SER A 773 26.55 -11.15 13.15
C SER A 773 26.15 -12.24 12.15
N GLN A 774 26.96 -13.28 11.98
CA GLN A 774 26.62 -14.42 11.13
C GLN A 774 25.33 -15.11 11.60
N ALA A 775 25.16 -15.30 12.93
CA ALA A 775 23.91 -15.83 13.50
C ALA A 775 22.70 -14.93 13.23
N ARG A 776 22.83 -13.59 13.24
CA ARG A 776 21.77 -12.64 12.88
C ARG A 776 21.40 -12.75 11.40
N MET A 777 22.39 -12.78 10.49
CA MET A 777 22.15 -12.97 9.05
C MET A 777 21.44 -14.31 8.79
N GLN A 778 21.91 -15.41 9.36
CA GLN A 778 21.29 -16.73 9.23
C GLN A 778 19.83 -16.72 9.73
N HIS A 779 19.58 -16.10 10.89
CA HIS A 779 18.24 -16.01 11.45
C HIS A 779 17.29 -15.21 10.57
N MET A 780 17.77 -14.08 9.99
CA MET A 780 17.00 -13.28 9.05
C MET A 780 16.62 -14.09 7.81
N LEU A 781 17.56 -14.83 7.24
CA LEU A 781 17.31 -15.66 6.04
C LEU A 781 16.30 -16.78 6.32
N VAL A 782 16.35 -17.41 7.49
CA VAL A 782 15.47 -18.55 7.82
C VAL A 782 14.12 -18.11 8.38
N LYS A 783 14.09 -17.10 9.26
CA LYS A 783 12.87 -16.68 9.99
C LYS A 783 12.23 -15.40 9.47
N GLY A 784 12.95 -14.61 8.66
CA GLY A 784 12.49 -13.30 8.19
C GLY A 784 12.30 -12.27 9.29
N LYS A 785 13.03 -12.41 10.41
CA LYS A 785 12.94 -11.52 11.58
C LYS A 785 14.35 -11.27 12.16
N PRO A 786 14.61 -10.06 12.71
CA PRO A 786 15.86 -9.81 13.43
C PRO A 786 16.05 -10.71 14.64
N LEU A 787 17.30 -11.11 14.88
CA LEU A 787 17.75 -11.79 16.10
C LEU A 787 18.46 -10.76 17.00
N ARG A 788 18.16 -10.74 18.28
CA ARG A 788 18.94 -10.03 19.30
C ARG A 788 19.70 -11.05 20.15
N ASN A 789 21.05 -10.98 20.13
CA ASN A 789 21.95 -11.94 20.80
C ASN A 789 23.10 -11.21 21.49
#